data_51cf1c70fe1344b1f26fa7f3d22e5d4f
#
_entry.id   51cf1c70fe1344b1f26fa7f3d22e5d4f
#
_cell.length_a   1.000
_cell.length_b   1.000
_cell.length_c   1.000
_cell.angle_alpha   90.00
_cell.angle_beta   90.00
_cell.angle_gamma   90.00
#
_symmetry.space_group_name_H-M   'P 1'
#
loop_
_entity.id
_entity.type
_entity.pdbx_description
1 polymer ?
#
loop_
_entity_poly.entity_id
_entity_poly.type
_entity_poly.pdbx_seq_one_letter_code
_entity_poly.pdbx_strand_id
1 'polypeptide(L)'
;MAGSWNSWRRKNVKRRFYKRKGFWIGFLGFGIVMAVASWIFWNSYSAPYRDRSLIYDLERINDIEVPSIILDRNGKEIGRIFVENRSMMAFQDIPSNFINALKAGEDSRFDSHDGVDYIGVARAGLKMIRNRGEVTQGASTITQQLARDAFSLKAEAKKRQESGFQRKMVEMFLAQRIERRYRKDEILGFFVNRTFLGSGYYGLRSASLGYFGKEPKDLTIPECASIVTILRNPLELSPSNNLEANRSGRNHVIWRMREEGMISHEEMVCFQALPVTLQPKPLQRGTTHVYELIAAEARLLIGEDAFAKGGFTIRTTICKEAQDAAQNAMAETFASIEARPDYANPKYKEFKKGNLPPAYLQGALMMMVHETGEVLAYLGGRDYTHSQYNFIEEGKKPLGTAFFPFLVAAGFANGQTPASLIEDEPMDNRMIMVGGREGILGEWGAENQRPTFEGHIPPRKALEKSKVAAMVRFGTQTGLDKVAESAKRFGFEIPDGEKLPRMLVGFEPVSMLQAVSAIAAFGRGGQTGARKAYYVERIEDGTGHAIMQRVGQEPPRLQPIDEASAYQVHSMLQGTVTQGNLSNAMGGMNPAFHGGVKTGTMHDFSGCWSLGYTPRVSCGVWCGFLQGDNRSIYDGAFGKDLALPIWKAAMSALAKDYLQGDIRRPASVVEIDVCRVSGQRASQYCYETIEDPQTGLPKLRDARSKEFFRVGTERVPTCAIHSGGLPDVNSGKNSSQDVASLDAIPVRPKEPILLGKDPYQSETPKGGKVEDDEAEEGAFFRSMENTVDTLDL
;
A
#
# COMPACT_ATOMS: atom_id res chain seq x y z
N MET A 1 -45.23 -15.90 111.63
CA MET A 1 -44.24 -16.56 110.78
C MET A 1 -44.47 -15.99 109.33
N ALA A 2 -43.57 -15.27 108.82
CA ALA A 2 -43.30 -15.00 107.47
C ALA A 2 -42.58 -13.62 107.41
N GLY A 3 -41.27 -13.72 107.29
CA GLY A 3 -40.38 -12.61 107.23
C GLY A 3 -40.36 -11.97 105.88
N SER A 4 -40.47 -10.68 105.83
CA SER A 4 -40.37 -9.85 104.63
C SER A 4 -38.93 -9.61 104.21
N TRP A 5 -38.57 -10.13 103.08
CA TRP A 5 -37.40 -9.70 102.35
C TRP A 5 -37.73 -8.52 101.47
N ASN A 6 -37.30 -7.30 101.84
CA ASN A 6 -37.36 -6.14 100.94
C ASN A 6 -35.90 -5.68 100.55
N SER A 7 -35.63 -6.07 99.36
CA SER A 7 -34.36 -5.94 98.65
C SER A 7 -34.03 -4.50 98.31
N TRP A 8 -32.82 -4.19 98.41
CA TRP A 8 -32.11 -3.06 97.86
C TRP A 8 -32.20 -3.03 96.31
N ARG A 9 -33.05 -2.18 95.80
CA ARG A 9 -32.92 -1.73 94.42
C ARG A 9 -32.18 -0.40 94.45
N ARG A 10 -30.81 -0.46 94.34
CA ARG A 10 -30.05 0.66 93.87
C ARG A 10 -30.43 1.00 92.44
N LYS A 11 -31.11 2.04 92.18
CA LYS A 11 -31.29 2.61 90.85
C LYS A 11 -29.94 3.17 90.37
N ASN A 12 -29.20 2.39 89.66
CA ASN A 12 -28.05 2.83 88.84
C ASN A 12 -28.62 3.68 87.69
N VAL A 13 -28.81 4.99 87.88
CA VAL A 13 -29.05 5.95 86.83
C VAL A 13 -27.72 6.02 86.08
N LYS A 14 -27.57 5.23 85.05
CA LYS A 14 -26.50 5.42 84.10
C LYS A 14 -26.68 6.81 83.50
N ARG A 15 -25.96 7.83 84.10
CA ARG A 15 -25.90 9.15 83.49
C ARG A 15 -25.31 8.94 82.09
N ARG A 16 -26.08 9.22 81.04
CA ARG A 16 -25.69 9.07 79.66
C ARG A 16 -24.38 9.81 79.48
N PHE A 17 -23.30 9.11 79.26
CA PHE A 17 -21.90 9.53 79.20
C PHE A 17 -21.69 10.72 78.30
N TYR A 18 -22.49 10.83 77.20
CA TYR A 18 -22.47 11.93 76.29
C TYR A 18 -23.06 13.28 76.76
N LYS A 19 -23.64 13.35 77.96
CA LYS A 19 -24.15 14.60 78.55
C LYS A 19 -23.11 15.33 79.41
N ARG A 20 -21.91 14.76 79.59
CA ARG A 20 -20.81 15.47 80.34
C ARG A 20 -20.04 16.36 79.36
N LYS A 21 -19.90 17.67 79.72
CA LYS A 21 -19.11 18.67 78.95
C LYS A 21 -17.67 18.10 78.67
N GLY A 22 -17.05 17.45 79.61
CA GLY A 22 -15.75 16.79 79.44
C GLY A 22 -15.70 15.68 78.37
N PHE A 23 -16.81 14.98 78.15
CA PHE A 23 -16.89 14.00 77.04
C PHE A 23 -16.79 14.65 75.68
N TRP A 24 -17.51 15.75 75.48
CA TRP A 24 -17.50 16.52 74.23
C TRP A 24 -16.15 17.22 74.00
N ILE A 25 -15.51 17.77 75.07
CA ILE A 25 -14.16 18.32 74.98
C ILE A 25 -13.15 17.22 74.60
N GLY A 26 -13.22 16.03 75.25
CA GLY A 26 -12.36 14.88 74.88
C GLY A 26 -12.64 14.37 73.47
N PHE A 27 -13.92 14.29 73.06
CA PHE A 27 -14.30 13.89 71.72
C PHE A 27 -13.84 14.92 70.64
N LEU A 28 -13.93 16.21 70.92
CA LEU A 28 -13.46 17.29 70.06
C LEU A 28 -11.89 17.22 69.98
N GLY A 29 -11.20 17.06 71.14
CA GLY A 29 -9.75 16.88 71.17
C GLY A 29 -9.29 15.67 70.39
N PHE A 30 -9.97 14.50 70.55
CA PHE A 30 -9.71 13.29 69.78
C PHE A 30 -9.97 13.53 68.26
N GLY A 31 -11.05 14.22 67.93
CA GLY A 31 -11.33 14.62 66.55
C GLY A 31 -10.24 15.50 65.92
N ILE A 32 -9.72 16.48 66.70
CA ILE A 32 -8.61 17.32 66.23
C ILE A 32 -7.34 16.48 66.05
N VAL A 33 -6.98 15.61 67.02
CA VAL A 33 -5.79 14.72 66.92
C VAL A 33 -5.93 13.80 65.71
N MET A 34 -7.10 13.21 65.52
CA MET A 34 -7.34 12.33 64.34
C MET A 34 -7.30 13.12 63.02
N ALA A 35 -7.81 14.34 62.98
CA ALA A 35 -7.73 15.20 61.83
C ALA A 35 -6.27 15.59 61.50
N VAL A 36 -5.46 15.95 62.50
CA VAL A 36 -4.04 16.26 62.37
C VAL A 36 -3.27 15.02 61.95
N ALA A 37 -3.49 13.87 62.58
CA ALA A 37 -2.88 12.62 62.19
C ALA A 37 -3.22 12.21 60.75
N SER A 38 -4.50 12.34 60.35
CA SER A 38 -4.95 12.07 58.98
C SER A 38 -4.31 13.06 58.00
N TRP A 39 -4.17 14.32 58.36
CA TRP A 39 -3.51 15.32 57.53
C TRP A 39 -2.00 15.03 57.36
N ILE A 40 -1.28 14.67 58.45
CA ILE A 40 0.14 14.27 58.36
C ILE A 40 0.30 13.00 57.52
N PHE A 41 -0.53 11.99 57.76
CA PHE A 41 -0.54 10.76 56.96
C PHE A 41 -0.79 11.07 55.47
N TRP A 42 -1.82 11.83 55.16
CA TRP A 42 -2.15 12.19 53.78
C TRP A 42 -1.04 12.99 53.11
N ASN A 43 -0.47 13.97 53.80
CA ASN A 43 0.61 14.80 53.27
C ASN A 43 1.88 13.96 53.02
N SER A 44 2.23 13.06 53.91
CA SER A 44 3.38 12.14 53.76
C SER A 44 3.13 11.14 52.62
N TYR A 45 1.95 10.52 52.59
CA TYR A 45 1.56 9.55 51.55
C TYR A 45 1.51 10.16 50.17
N SER A 46 1.00 11.37 50.06
CA SER A 46 0.80 12.04 48.77
C SER A 46 2.04 12.76 48.24
N ALA A 47 3.06 12.98 49.08
CA ALA A 47 4.28 13.73 48.74
C ALA A 47 5.00 13.17 47.48
N PRO A 48 5.23 11.86 47.33
CA PRO A 48 5.94 11.32 46.15
C PRO A 48 5.20 11.64 44.84
N TYR A 49 3.86 11.61 44.85
CA TYR A 49 3.04 11.89 43.66
C TYR A 49 2.99 13.36 43.33
N ARG A 50 2.96 14.22 44.37
CA ARG A 50 3.07 15.65 44.23
C ARG A 50 4.42 16.05 43.65
N ASP A 51 5.50 15.55 44.19
CA ASP A 51 6.88 15.83 43.75
C ASP A 51 7.08 15.33 42.31
N ARG A 52 6.55 14.15 41.97
CA ARG A 52 6.52 13.68 40.61
C ARG A 52 5.75 14.59 39.67
N SER A 53 4.63 15.14 40.10
CA SER A 53 3.88 16.10 39.27
C SER A 53 4.70 17.33 38.88
N LEU A 54 5.73 17.72 39.71
CA LEU A 54 6.60 18.86 39.43
C LEU A 54 7.60 18.61 38.29
N ILE A 55 7.90 17.35 37.98
CA ILE A 55 8.86 16.99 36.93
C ILE A 55 8.29 17.32 35.53
N TYR A 56 6.94 17.30 35.39
CA TYR A 56 6.32 17.56 34.09
C TYR A 56 6.35 19.04 33.76
N ASP A 57 6.87 19.34 32.56
CA ASP A 57 6.84 20.70 32.02
C ASP A 57 5.45 20.98 31.44
N LEU A 58 4.76 21.97 31.99
CA LEU A 58 3.40 22.31 31.58
C LEU A 58 3.33 22.96 30.19
N GLU A 59 4.42 23.52 29.66
CA GLU A 59 4.43 24.09 28.30
C GLU A 59 4.21 22.98 27.23
N ARG A 60 4.55 21.74 27.55
CA ARG A 60 4.24 20.58 26.68
C ARG A 60 2.76 20.35 26.41
N ILE A 61 1.86 20.99 27.17
CA ILE A 61 0.44 20.98 26.84
C ILE A 61 0.17 21.75 25.54
N ASN A 62 1.02 22.73 25.21
CA ASN A 62 0.95 23.48 23.96
C ASN A 62 1.57 22.73 22.79
N ASP A 63 2.41 21.72 23.05
CA ASP A 63 3.02 20.87 22.02
C ASP A 63 1.94 19.96 21.41
N ILE A 64 1.02 20.56 20.69
CA ILE A 64 0.02 19.83 19.92
C ILE A 64 0.68 19.53 18.58
N GLU A 65 0.79 18.25 18.26
CA GLU A 65 1.36 17.79 17.01
C GLU A 65 0.66 18.44 15.83
N VAL A 66 1.44 19.12 15.00
CA VAL A 66 0.97 19.76 13.77
C VAL A 66 1.14 18.76 12.63
N PRO A 67 0.15 18.59 11.72
CA PRO A 67 0.31 17.69 10.60
C PRO A 67 1.48 18.12 9.72
N SER A 68 2.28 17.16 9.30
CA SER A 68 3.33 17.42 8.30
C SER A 68 2.70 17.44 6.90
N ILE A 69 3.07 18.43 6.10
CA ILE A 69 2.56 18.62 4.74
C ILE A 69 3.47 17.86 3.77
N ILE A 70 2.86 17.09 2.87
CA ILE A 70 3.57 16.41 1.79
C ILE A 70 3.39 17.24 0.52
N LEU A 71 4.50 17.67 -0.06
CA LEU A 71 4.54 18.34 -1.34
C LEU A 71 5.08 17.41 -2.41
N ASP A 72 4.55 17.52 -3.62
CA ASP A 72 5.14 16.90 -4.80
C ASP A 72 6.46 17.59 -5.18
N ARG A 73 7.13 17.09 -6.21
CA ARG A 73 8.38 17.65 -6.72
C ARG A 73 8.28 19.11 -7.21
N ASN A 74 7.07 19.56 -7.58
CA ASN A 74 6.79 20.91 -8.06
C ASN A 74 6.34 21.86 -6.93
N GLY A 75 6.28 21.37 -5.68
CA GLY A 75 5.83 22.12 -4.51
C GLY A 75 4.32 22.17 -4.32
N LYS A 76 3.56 21.35 -5.05
CA LYS A 76 2.11 21.24 -4.91
C LYS A 76 1.76 20.28 -3.78
N GLU A 77 0.84 20.65 -2.90
CA GLU A 77 0.38 19.76 -1.83
C GLU A 77 -0.31 18.53 -2.41
N ILE A 78 0.18 17.35 -2.00
CA ILE A 78 -0.38 16.05 -2.39
C ILE A 78 -1.05 15.34 -1.21
N GLY A 79 -0.69 15.70 0.01
CA GLY A 79 -1.28 15.10 1.20
C GLY A 79 -0.71 15.65 2.49
N ARG A 80 -1.14 15.05 3.59
CA ARG A 80 -0.66 15.39 4.94
C ARG A 80 -0.45 14.11 5.73
N ILE A 81 0.64 14.07 6.46
CA ILE A 81 0.89 13.02 7.45
C ILE A 81 0.44 13.56 8.80
N PHE A 82 -0.50 12.87 9.39
CA PHE A 82 -0.92 13.10 10.76
C PHE A 82 -0.26 12.01 11.60
N VAL A 83 0.56 12.39 12.56
CA VAL A 83 1.01 11.44 13.58
C VAL A 83 -0.21 10.98 14.37
N GLU A 84 -1.11 11.94 14.66
CA GLU A 84 -2.47 11.71 15.10
C GLU A 84 -3.39 12.60 14.23
N ASN A 85 -4.55 12.10 13.86
CA ASN A 85 -5.50 12.80 12.97
C ASN A 85 -6.13 13.99 13.69
N ARG A 86 -5.41 15.11 13.77
CA ARG A 86 -5.80 16.33 14.48
C ARG A 86 -6.00 17.49 13.52
N SER A 87 -7.01 18.29 13.79
CA SER A 87 -7.25 19.57 13.14
C SER A 87 -7.50 20.60 14.23
N MET A 88 -6.54 21.50 14.40
CA MET A 88 -6.57 22.51 15.46
C MET A 88 -7.70 23.51 15.28
N MET A 89 -8.29 23.91 16.42
CA MET A 89 -9.30 24.98 16.52
C MET A 89 -8.90 25.99 17.57
N ALA A 90 -9.11 27.27 17.29
CA ALA A 90 -9.06 28.27 18.34
C ALA A 90 -10.26 28.08 19.30
N PHE A 91 -10.07 28.39 20.57
CA PHE A 91 -11.15 28.21 21.56
C PHE A 91 -12.45 28.91 21.15
N GLN A 92 -12.33 30.11 20.61
CA GLN A 92 -13.47 30.92 20.15
C GLN A 92 -14.27 30.29 19.01
N ASP A 93 -13.71 29.35 18.31
CA ASP A 93 -14.36 28.62 17.20
C ASP A 93 -15.08 27.34 17.70
N ILE A 94 -14.91 26.98 18.99
CA ILE A 94 -15.58 25.83 19.59
C ILE A 94 -17.05 26.19 19.87
N PRO A 95 -18.01 25.42 19.31
CA PRO A 95 -19.41 25.73 19.51
C PRO A 95 -19.81 25.67 21.00
N SER A 96 -20.60 26.67 21.47
CA SER A 96 -21.14 26.68 22.84
C SER A 96 -21.96 25.40 23.13
N ASN A 97 -22.71 24.90 22.16
CA ASN A 97 -23.45 23.65 22.28
C ASN A 97 -22.55 22.44 22.61
N PHE A 98 -21.34 22.41 22.02
CA PHE A 98 -20.39 21.35 22.33
C PHE A 98 -19.78 21.50 23.73
N ILE A 99 -19.43 22.73 24.12
CA ILE A 99 -18.93 23.04 25.46
C ILE A 99 -19.96 22.66 26.53
N ASN A 100 -21.23 22.98 26.29
CA ASN A 100 -22.33 22.65 27.19
C ASN A 100 -22.53 21.13 27.30
N ALA A 101 -22.55 20.42 26.17
CA ALA A 101 -22.63 18.95 26.14
C ALA A 101 -21.44 18.30 26.87
N LEU A 102 -20.22 18.82 26.65
CA LEU A 102 -18.98 18.35 27.29
C LEU A 102 -19.04 18.53 28.80
N LYS A 103 -19.38 19.73 29.26
CA LYS A 103 -19.53 20.02 30.70
C LYS A 103 -20.62 19.14 31.31
N ALA A 104 -21.78 19.05 30.71
CA ALA A 104 -22.88 18.22 31.23
C ALA A 104 -22.51 16.73 31.30
N GLY A 105 -21.83 16.21 30.27
CA GLY A 105 -21.47 14.80 30.16
C GLY A 105 -20.33 14.38 31.06
N GLU A 106 -19.28 15.19 31.15
CA GLU A 106 -18.01 14.81 31.78
C GLU A 106 -17.74 15.56 33.09
N ASP A 107 -18.06 16.85 33.18
CA ASP A 107 -17.68 17.69 34.33
C ASP A 107 -18.61 18.89 34.52
N SER A 108 -19.79 18.66 35.05
CA SER A 108 -20.82 19.70 35.16
C SER A 108 -20.44 20.87 36.09
N ARG A 109 -19.41 20.69 36.88
CA ARG A 109 -18.91 21.76 37.82
C ARG A 109 -17.52 22.27 37.41
N PHE A 110 -17.14 22.09 36.15
CA PHE A 110 -15.86 22.50 35.65
C PHE A 110 -15.45 23.92 36.03
N ASP A 111 -16.37 24.87 35.98
CA ASP A 111 -16.10 26.27 36.27
C ASP A 111 -15.98 26.57 37.77
N SER A 112 -16.26 25.61 38.67
CA SER A 112 -16.36 25.81 40.11
C SER A 112 -15.29 25.08 40.94
N HIS A 113 -14.32 24.42 40.31
CA HIS A 113 -13.24 23.74 41.01
C HIS A 113 -11.87 24.03 40.37
N ASP A 114 -10.79 23.82 41.11
CA ASP A 114 -9.40 24.03 40.69
C ASP A 114 -8.72 22.69 40.29
N GLY A 115 -9.21 22.05 39.25
CA GLY A 115 -8.66 20.82 38.67
C GLY A 115 -9.15 19.50 39.30
N VAL A 116 -9.65 19.55 40.55
CA VAL A 116 -10.23 18.40 41.26
C VAL A 116 -11.58 18.73 41.85
N ASP A 117 -12.61 18.00 41.44
CA ASP A 117 -13.96 18.13 42.02
C ASP A 117 -14.09 17.25 43.27
N TYR A 118 -13.66 17.77 44.44
CA TYR A 118 -13.75 17.09 45.73
C TYR A 118 -15.19 16.72 46.14
N ILE A 119 -16.18 17.55 45.78
CA ILE A 119 -17.59 17.26 46.06
C ILE A 119 -18.09 16.11 45.18
N GLY A 120 -17.67 16.09 43.92
CA GLY A 120 -17.93 14.98 43.00
C GLY A 120 -17.32 13.67 43.48
N VAL A 121 -16.07 13.71 43.94
CA VAL A 121 -15.38 12.56 44.50
C VAL A 121 -16.13 12.04 45.75
N ALA A 122 -16.52 12.92 46.65
CA ALA A 122 -17.30 12.53 47.83
C ALA A 122 -18.65 11.90 47.45
N ARG A 123 -19.36 12.52 46.51
CA ARG A 123 -20.64 11.99 45.98
C ARG A 123 -20.47 10.62 45.36
N ALA A 124 -19.45 10.44 44.52
CA ALA A 124 -19.16 9.15 43.88
C ALA A 124 -18.79 8.08 44.91
N GLY A 125 -18.01 8.43 45.95
CA GLY A 125 -17.69 7.54 47.06
C GLY A 125 -18.91 7.09 47.84
N LEU A 126 -19.82 8.00 48.17
CA LEU A 126 -21.08 7.69 48.86
C LEU A 126 -21.98 6.76 47.99
N LYS A 127 -22.06 6.99 46.68
CA LYS A 127 -22.79 6.10 45.77
C LYS A 127 -22.17 4.72 45.66
N MET A 128 -20.83 4.61 45.62
CA MET A 128 -20.11 3.34 45.60
C MET A 128 -20.38 2.52 46.86
N ILE A 129 -20.39 3.15 48.04
CA ILE A 129 -20.73 2.47 49.30
C ILE A 129 -22.19 2.00 49.28
N ARG A 130 -23.11 2.82 48.77
CA ARG A 130 -24.52 2.46 48.67
C ARG A 130 -24.78 1.34 47.67
N ASN A 131 -24.03 1.28 46.58
CA ASN A 131 -24.16 0.30 45.53
C ASN A 131 -23.23 -0.92 45.70
N ARG A 132 -22.83 -1.24 46.95
CA ARG A 132 -22.01 -2.40 47.31
C ARG A 132 -20.71 -2.55 46.53
N GLY A 133 -20.08 -1.41 46.16
CA GLY A 133 -18.77 -1.39 45.48
C GLY A 133 -18.82 -1.21 43.96
N GLU A 134 -19.98 -1.18 43.36
CA GLU A 134 -20.08 -0.85 41.92
C GLU A 134 -19.87 0.66 41.67
N VAL A 135 -18.90 0.95 40.81
CA VAL A 135 -18.60 2.33 40.38
C VAL A 135 -19.55 2.72 39.25
N THR A 136 -20.66 3.36 39.60
CA THR A 136 -21.69 3.76 38.64
C THR A 136 -21.50 5.19 38.07
N GLN A 137 -20.55 5.96 38.60
CA GLN A 137 -20.31 7.34 38.17
C GLN A 137 -18.82 7.70 38.23
N GLY A 138 -18.28 8.24 37.13
CA GLY A 138 -16.93 8.79 37.08
C GLY A 138 -16.82 10.10 37.86
N ALA A 139 -15.71 10.30 38.58
CA ALA A 139 -15.41 11.54 39.32
C ALA A 139 -14.15 12.23 38.77
N SER A 140 -13.75 11.94 37.53
CA SER A 140 -12.60 12.56 36.89
C SER A 140 -13.03 13.88 36.24
N THR A 141 -12.28 14.96 36.46
CA THR A 141 -12.52 16.26 35.82
C THR A 141 -11.90 16.28 34.41
N ILE A 142 -12.36 17.25 33.58
CA ILE A 142 -11.79 17.54 32.25
C ILE A 142 -10.28 17.83 32.39
N THR A 143 -9.86 18.60 33.39
CA THR A 143 -8.44 18.92 33.63
C THR A 143 -7.61 17.69 33.98
N GLN A 144 -8.17 16.74 34.76
CA GLN A 144 -7.50 15.45 35.04
C GLN A 144 -7.37 14.57 33.78
N GLN A 145 -8.37 14.58 32.93
CA GLN A 145 -8.30 13.86 31.66
C GLN A 145 -7.26 14.51 30.74
N LEU A 146 -7.23 15.83 30.65
CA LEU A 146 -6.20 16.56 29.90
C LEU A 146 -4.78 16.22 30.43
N ALA A 147 -4.58 16.25 31.75
CA ALA A 147 -3.30 15.88 32.34
C ALA A 147 -2.86 14.45 31.98
N ARG A 148 -3.79 13.51 32.06
CA ARG A 148 -3.54 12.10 31.72
C ARG A 148 -3.08 11.93 30.28
N ASP A 149 -3.75 12.61 29.34
CA ASP A 149 -3.56 12.45 27.90
C ASP A 149 -2.37 13.30 27.39
N ALA A 150 -2.18 14.52 27.92
CA ALA A 150 -1.07 15.40 27.55
C ALA A 150 0.31 14.86 27.95
N PHE A 151 0.38 14.11 29.06
CA PHE A 151 1.63 13.56 29.58
C PHE A 151 1.71 12.03 29.48
N SER A 152 0.84 11.40 28.68
CA SER A 152 0.83 9.95 28.44
C SER A 152 0.88 9.13 29.72
N LEU A 153 0.22 9.56 30.81
CA LEU A 153 0.34 8.97 32.13
C LEU A 153 -0.12 7.50 32.21
N LYS A 154 -0.98 7.04 31.29
CA LYS A 154 -1.37 5.63 31.18
C LYS A 154 -0.19 4.75 30.74
N ALA A 155 0.53 5.17 29.72
CA ALA A 155 1.67 4.45 29.17
C ALA A 155 2.83 4.44 30.20
N GLU A 156 3.08 5.58 30.83
CA GLU A 156 4.10 5.69 31.87
C GLU A 156 3.78 4.84 33.09
N ALA A 157 2.52 4.83 33.56
CA ALA A 157 2.10 3.98 34.69
C ALA A 157 2.27 2.49 34.35
N LYS A 158 1.99 2.07 33.10
CA LYS A 158 2.24 0.69 32.64
C LYS A 158 3.72 0.35 32.68
N LYS A 159 4.61 1.21 32.18
CA LYS A 159 6.07 1.03 32.25
C LYS A 159 6.59 0.93 33.69
N ARG A 160 6.01 1.68 34.62
CA ARG A 160 6.38 1.69 36.04
C ARG A 160 5.65 0.65 36.88
N GLN A 161 4.78 -0.16 36.27
CA GLN A 161 3.94 -1.15 36.98
C GLN A 161 3.08 -0.54 38.12
N GLU A 162 2.61 0.69 37.90
CA GLU A 162 1.86 1.43 38.91
C GLU A 162 0.37 1.07 38.86
N SER A 163 -0.26 1.08 40.07
CA SER A 163 -1.71 0.90 40.17
C SER A 163 -2.48 2.10 39.58
N GLY A 164 -3.73 1.88 39.19
CA GLY A 164 -4.61 2.95 38.74
C GLY A 164 -4.80 4.08 39.76
N PHE A 165 -4.70 3.76 41.06
CA PHE A 165 -4.78 4.74 42.16
C PHE A 165 -3.53 5.64 42.19
N GLN A 166 -2.36 5.09 42.08
CA GLN A 166 -1.08 5.82 42.08
C GLN A 166 -1.04 6.81 40.90
N ARG A 167 -1.38 6.34 39.69
CA ARG A 167 -1.53 7.21 38.52
C ARG A 167 -2.54 8.33 38.79
N LYS A 168 -3.71 8.03 39.41
CA LYS A 168 -4.74 9.01 39.71
C LYS A 168 -4.29 10.10 40.63
N MET A 169 -3.40 9.78 41.60
CA MET A 169 -2.80 10.79 42.47
C MET A 169 -1.94 11.79 41.67
N VAL A 170 -1.13 11.30 40.73
CA VAL A 170 -0.33 12.18 39.86
C VAL A 170 -1.25 13.04 38.97
N GLU A 171 -2.32 12.47 38.38
CA GLU A 171 -3.31 13.21 37.60
C GLU A 171 -3.92 14.36 38.39
N MET A 172 -4.26 14.13 39.68
CA MET A 172 -4.85 15.17 40.56
C MET A 172 -3.90 16.33 40.80
N PHE A 173 -2.64 16.05 41.17
CA PHE A 173 -1.67 17.12 41.43
C PHE A 173 -1.30 17.88 40.17
N LEU A 174 -1.21 17.17 39.05
CA LEU A 174 -0.92 17.79 37.78
C LEU A 174 -2.10 18.68 37.31
N ALA A 175 -3.34 18.21 37.47
CA ALA A 175 -4.53 19.00 37.16
C ALA A 175 -4.59 20.31 37.97
N GLN A 176 -4.25 20.25 39.27
CA GLN A 176 -4.16 21.48 40.11
C GLN A 176 -3.07 22.45 39.63
N ARG A 177 -1.93 21.91 39.12
CA ARG A 177 -0.88 22.76 38.52
C ARG A 177 -1.34 23.41 37.22
N ILE A 178 -2.06 22.67 36.38
CA ILE A 178 -2.60 23.14 35.11
C ILE A 178 -3.57 24.29 35.38
N GLU A 179 -4.52 24.15 36.33
CA GLU A 179 -5.49 25.18 36.68
C GLU A 179 -4.86 26.44 37.29
N ARG A 180 -3.73 26.34 37.93
CA ARG A 180 -2.97 27.50 38.41
C ARG A 180 -2.23 28.25 37.32
N ARG A 181 -1.93 27.58 36.21
CA ARG A 181 -1.13 28.14 35.09
C ARG A 181 -1.98 28.66 33.95
N TYR A 182 -3.10 27.99 33.65
CA TYR A 182 -3.98 28.27 32.53
C TYR A 182 -5.40 28.58 32.96
N ARG A 183 -6.08 29.39 32.16
CA ARG A 183 -7.48 29.71 32.37
C ARG A 183 -8.40 28.58 31.90
N LYS A 184 -9.64 28.56 32.34
CA LYS A 184 -10.65 27.54 31.99
C LYS A 184 -10.88 27.41 30.48
N ASP A 185 -10.92 28.54 29.78
CA ASP A 185 -11.06 28.58 28.32
C ASP A 185 -9.85 27.96 27.60
N GLU A 186 -8.62 28.22 28.06
CA GLU A 186 -7.41 27.62 27.56
C GLU A 186 -7.39 26.12 27.79
N ILE A 187 -7.77 25.67 29.01
CA ILE A 187 -7.85 24.24 29.35
C ILE A 187 -8.86 23.50 28.47
N LEU A 188 -10.05 24.10 28.22
CA LEU A 188 -11.03 23.54 27.30
C LEU A 188 -10.49 23.48 25.87
N GLY A 189 -9.79 24.50 25.41
CA GLY A 189 -9.16 24.55 24.09
C GLY A 189 -8.13 23.40 23.92
N PHE A 190 -7.24 23.22 24.91
CA PHE A 190 -6.29 22.12 24.90
C PHE A 190 -6.96 20.76 24.90
N PHE A 191 -7.99 20.58 25.73
CA PHE A 191 -8.73 19.32 25.84
C PHE A 191 -9.43 18.95 24.53
N VAL A 192 -10.19 19.92 23.98
CA VAL A 192 -11.00 19.71 22.77
C VAL A 192 -10.14 19.39 21.55
N ASN A 193 -8.93 19.96 21.46
CA ASN A 193 -8.00 19.71 20.36
C ASN A 193 -7.19 18.40 20.52
N ARG A 194 -7.02 17.90 21.76
CA ARG A 194 -6.13 16.77 22.04
C ARG A 194 -6.85 15.44 22.19
N THR A 195 -8.09 15.45 22.61
CA THR A 195 -8.81 14.25 23.03
C THR A 195 -9.05 13.26 21.89
N PHE A 196 -8.82 11.97 22.15
CA PHE A 196 -9.14 10.90 21.23
C PHE A 196 -10.65 10.61 21.23
N LEU A 197 -11.26 10.67 20.05
CA LEU A 197 -12.70 10.56 19.83
C LEU A 197 -13.09 9.34 18.98
N GLY A 198 -12.33 8.26 19.09
CA GLY A 198 -12.61 7.02 18.37
C GLY A 198 -12.28 7.07 16.87
N SER A 199 -12.29 5.91 16.19
CA SER A 199 -12.05 5.78 14.75
C SER A 199 -10.82 6.53 14.21
N GLY A 200 -9.80 6.72 15.08
CA GLY A 200 -8.58 7.44 14.74
C GLY A 200 -8.73 8.96 14.67
N TYR A 201 -9.81 9.55 15.19
CA TYR A 201 -10.01 11.00 15.24
C TYR A 201 -9.53 11.58 16.56
N TYR A 202 -8.64 12.57 16.48
CA TYR A 202 -8.20 13.39 17.60
C TYR A 202 -8.69 14.82 17.42
N GLY A 203 -9.31 15.37 18.46
CA GLY A 203 -9.92 16.68 18.48
C GLY A 203 -11.29 16.77 17.80
N LEU A 204 -12.05 17.78 18.22
CA LEU A 204 -13.44 17.99 17.81
C LEU A 204 -13.60 18.12 16.30
N ARG A 205 -12.75 18.92 15.64
CA ARG A 205 -12.91 19.18 14.20
C ARG A 205 -12.74 17.93 13.38
N SER A 206 -11.75 17.10 13.72
CA SER A 206 -11.52 15.82 13.04
C SER A 206 -12.69 14.86 13.23
N ALA A 207 -13.24 14.78 14.43
CA ALA A 207 -14.40 13.93 14.72
C ALA A 207 -15.69 14.47 14.06
N SER A 208 -15.89 15.77 14.03
CA SER A 208 -17.03 16.43 13.38
C SER A 208 -17.08 16.14 11.88
N LEU A 209 -15.95 16.35 11.20
CA LEU A 209 -15.83 16.06 9.78
C LEU A 209 -15.90 14.54 9.52
N GLY A 210 -15.25 13.76 10.37
CA GLY A 210 -15.15 12.31 10.19
C GLY A 210 -16.45 11.56 10.43
N TYR A 211 -17.31 12.00 11.36
CA TYR A 211 -18.59 11.35 11.64
C TYR A 211 -19.76 11.99 10.90
N PHE A 212 -19.80 13.32 10.85
CA PHE A 212 -20.96 14.07 10.38
C PHE A 212 -20.73 14.89 9.12
N GLY A 213 -19.48 14.98 8.63
CA GLY A 213 -19.14 15.73 7.43
C GLY A 213 -19.32 17.26 7.57
N LYS A 214 -19.43 17.76 8.80
CA LYS A 214 -19.72 19.16 9.14
C LYS A 214 -18.53 19.82 9.82
N GLU A 215 -18.37 21.13 9.60
CA GLU A 215 -17.51 21.93 10.47
C GLU A 215 -18.13 21.98 11.88
N PRO A 216 -17.31 22.06 12.94
CA PRO A 216 -17.82 22.05 14.32
C PRO A 216 -18.92 23.06 14.61
N LYS A 217 -18.84 24.26 14.04
CA LYS A 217 -19.86 25.32 14.18
C LYS A 217 -21.25 24.92 13.68
N ASP A 218 -21.31 23.94 12.76
CA ASP A 218 -22.55 23.49 12.12
C ASP A 218 -23.13 22.22 12.80
N LEU A 219 -22.50 21.76 13.91
CA LEU A 219 -22.99 20.62 14.68
C LEU A 219 -24.26 20.97 15.46
N THR A 220 -25.26 20.12 15.36
CA THR A 220 -26.46 20.17 16.21
C THR A 220 -26.17 19.68 17.64
N ILE A 221 -27.03 20.01 18.59
CA ILE A 221 -26.91 19.51 19.97
C ILE A 221 -26.84 17.98 20.06
N PRO A 222 -27.69 17.18 19.35
CA PRO A 222 -27.57 15.75 19.34
C PRO A 222 -26.23 15.23 18.78
N GLU A 223 -25.66 15.87 17.76
CA GLU A 223 -24.36 15.50 17.20
C GLU A 223 -23.22 15.85 18.18
N CYS A 224 -23.29 17.00 18.85
CA CYS A 224 -22.36 17.36 19.94
C CYS A 224 -22.41 16.31 21.06
N ALA A 225 -23.58 15.93 21.51
CA ALA A 225 -23.78 14.92 22.56
C ALA A 225 -23.30 13.51 22.10
N SER A 226 -23.45 13.19 20.82
CA SER A 226 -22.93 11.95 20.21
C SER A 226 -21.40 11.91 20.25
N ILE A 227 -20.72 13.01 19.96
CA ILE A 227 -19.25 13.08 20.05
C ILE A 227 -18.80 13.02 21.52
N VAL A 228 -19.46 13.74 22.42
CA VAL A 228 -19.09 13.74 23.84
C VAL A 228 -19.20 12.35 24.48
N THR A 229 -20.20 11.57 24.10
CA THR A 229 -20.37 10.23 24.67
C THR A 229 -19.20 9.29 24.37
N ILE A 230 -18.44 9.54 23.27
CA ILE A 230 -17.28 8.74 22.86
C ILE A 230 -16.16 8.81 23.89
N LEU A 231 -16.03 9.94 24.63
CA LEU A 231 -14.99 10.16 25.64
C LEU A 231 -14.92 9.06 26.70
N ARG A 232 -16.04 8.43 27.01
CA ARG A 232 -16.12 7.38 28.05
C ARG A 232 -15.48 6.07 27.63
N ASN A 233 -15.72 5.65 26.38
CA ASN A 233 -15.11 4.46 25.78
C ASN A 233 -15.02 4.63 24.26
N PRO A 234 -13.91 5.17 23.75
CA PRO A 234 -13.77 5.51 22.34
C PRO A 234 -13.89 4.31 21.36
N LEU A 235 -13.59 3.10 21.80
CA LEU A 235 -13.68 1.91 20.97
C LEU A 235 -15.13 1.40 20.85
N GLU A 236 -15.88 1.40 21.94
CA GLU A 236 -17.25 0.88 21.95
C GLU A 236 -18.29 1.92 21.58
N LEU A 237 -18.08 3.20 21.99
CA LEU A 237 -19.07 4.26 21.82
C LEU A 237 -18.86 5.09 20.56
N SER A 238 -17.86 4.76 19.72
CA SER A 238 -17.75 5.37 18.39
C SER A 238 -18.96 4.99 17.53
N PRO A 239 -19.65 5.96 16.93
CA PRO A 239 -20.85 5.68 16.14
C PRO A 239 -20.55 4.88 14.87
N SER A 240 -19.32 4.88 14.39
CA SER A 240 -18.89 4.00 13.28
C SER A 240 -18.79 2.53 13.70
N ASN A 241 -18.51 2.24 14.97
CA ASN A 241 -18.34 0.89 15.48
C ASN A 241 -19.65 0.34 16.04
N ASN A 242 -20.36 1.16 16.83
CA ASN A 242 -21.62 0.74 17.47
C ASN A 242 -22.59 1.93 17.59
N LEU A 243 -23.45 2.03 16.60
CA LEU A 243 -24.39 3.13 16.47
C LEU A 243 -25.42 3.17 17.63
N GLU A 244 -25.91 2.02 18.08
CA GLU A 244 -26.90 1.93 19.15
C GLU A 244 -26.31 2.23 20.53
N ALA A 245 -25.09 1.78 20.80
CA ALA A 245 -24.39 2.15 22.02
C ALA A 245 -24.10 3.66 22.06
N ASN A 246 -23.71 4.26 20.94
CA ASN A 246 -23.54 5.69 20.82
C ASN A 246 -24.85 6.44 21.04
N ARG A 247 -25.94 5.98 20.41
CA ARG A 247 -27.27 6.58 20.59
C ARG A 247 -27.73 6.56 22.06
N SER A 248 -27.53 5.45 22.76
CA SER A 248 -27.84 5.33 24.19
C SER A 248 -27.02 6.31 25.03
N GLY A 249 -25.70 6.38 24.79
CA GLY A 249 -24.80 7.32 25.47
C GLY A 249 -25.12 8.78 25.15
N ARG A 250 -25.41 9.11 23.89
CA ARG A 250 -25.90 10.42 23.46
C ARG A 250 -27.14 10.86 24.25
N ASN A 251 -28.12 9.97 24.35
CA ASN A 251 -29.36 10.26 25.08
C ASN A 251 -29.10 10.51 26.55
N HIS A 252 -28.09 9.85 27.14
CA HIS A 252 -27.66 10.13 28.49
C HIS A 252 -27.02 11.54 28.63
N VAL A 253 -26.17 11.95 27.69
CA VAL A 253 -25.59 13.30 27.68
C VAL A 253 -26.70 14.37 27.53
N ILE A 254 -27.64 14.17 26.61
CA ILE A 254 -28.79 15.07 26.43
C ILE A 254 -29.63 15.16 27.71
N TRP A 255 -29.87 14.03 28.39
CA TRP A 255 -30.54 14.04 29.70
C TRP A 255 -29.75 14.83 30.73
N ARG A 256 -28.42 14.71 30.78
CA ARG A 256 -27.56 15.52 31.67
C ARG A 256 -27.66 17.00 31.35
N MET A 257 -27.68 17.38 30.08
CA MET A 257 -27.85 18.80 29.68
C MET A 257 -29.17 19.41 30.21
N ARG A 258 -30.24 18.61 30.24
CA ARG A 258 -31.53 19.01 30.83
C ARG A 258 -31.43 19.12 32.34
N GLU A 259 -30.79 18.18 33.04
CA GLU A 259 -30.59 18.23 34.51
C GLU A 259 -29.79 19.47 34.95
N GLU A 260 -28.81 19.89 34.16
CA GLU A 260 -28.01 21.08 34.40
C GLU A 260 -28.70 22.40 33.89
N GLY A 261 -29.95 22.31 33.37
CA GLY A 261 -30.74 23.44 32.91
C GLY A 261 -30.26 24.09 31.60
N MET A 262 -29.47 23.38 30.81
CA MET A 262 -28.91 23.86 29.54
C MET A 262 -29.91 23.75 28.38
N ILE A 263 -30.86 22.85 28.49
CA ILE A 263 -31.96 22.63 27.53
C ILE A 263 -33.27 22.39 28.27
N SER A 264 -34.42 22.63 27.63
CA SER A 264 -35.73 22.34 28.14
C SER A 264 -36.09 20.85 28.12
N HIS A 265 -37.16 20.48 28.82
CA HIS A 265 -37.66 19.11 28.77
C HIS A 265 -38.18 18.73 27.39
N GLU A 266 -38.82 19.64 26.69
CA GLU A 266 -39.37 19.45 25.36
C GLU A 266 -38.25 19.22 24.33
N GLU A 267 -37.19 20.04 24.40
CA GLU A 267 -36.00 19.90 23.58
C GLU A 267 -35.31 18.54 23.84
N MET A 268 -35.18 18.12 25.08
CA MET A 268 -34.64 16.82 25.45
C MET A 268 -35.40 15.69 24.76
N VAL A 269 -36.71 15.65 24.85
CA VAL A 269 -37.55 14.62 24.24
C VAL A 269 -37.37 14.62 22.72
N CYS A 270 -37.40 15.79 22.09
CA CYS A 270 -37.21 15.98 20.67
C CYS A 270 -35.82 15.43 20.22
N PHE A 271 -34.75 15.85 20.90
CA PHE A 271 -33.39 15.45 20.53
C PHE A 271 -33.11 13.96 20.74
N GLN A 272 -33.67 13.35 21.78
CA GLN A 272 -33.54 11.91 22.01
C GLN A 272 -34.29 11.06 20.98
N ALA A 273 -35.35 11.58 20.39
CA ALA A 273 -36.11 10.89 19.32
C ALA A 273 -35.37 10.86 17.99
N LEU A 274 -34.46 11.84 17.71
CA LEU A 274 -33.73 11.92 16.46
C LEU A 274 -32.77 10.71 16.29
N PRO A 275 -32.64 10.15 15.08
CA PRO A 275 -31.60 9.15 14.79
C PRO A 275 -30.20 9.75 14.83
N VAL A 276 -29.18 8.92 15.03
CA VAL A 276 -27.79 9.30 14.76
C VAL A 276 -27.50 8.95 13.29
N THR A 277 -27.38 10.01 12.48
CA THR A 277 -27.13 9.83 11.04
C THR A 277 -25.69 10.20 10.74
N LEU A 278 -24.90 9.22 10.32
CA LEU A 278 -23.51 9.44 9.90
C LEU A 278 -23.48 9.94 8.45
N GLN A 279 -22.74 11.00 8.22
CA GLN A 279 -22.42 11.53 6.90
C GLN A 279 -20.92 11.82 6.84
N PRO A 280 -20.09 10.77 6.90
CA PRO A 280 -18.65 10.95 6.92
C PRO A 280 -18.22 11.67 5.65
N LYS A 281 -17.70 12.87 5.80
CA LYS A 281 -16.87 13.47 4.78
C LYS A 281 -15.49 12.87 5.00
N PRO A 282 -14.98 12.07 4.05
CA PRO A 282 -13.63 11.57 4.21
C PRO A 282 -12.74 12.79 4.39
N LEU A 283 -12.19 12.98 5.58
CA LEU A 283 -10.97 13.75 5.69
C LEU A 283 -10.09 13.12 4.64
N GLN A 284 -9.54 13.93 3.73
CA GLN A 284 -8.57 13.42 2.76
C GLN A 284 -7.43 12.82 3.58
N ARG A 285 -7.64 11.60 4.05
CA ARG A 285 -6.56 10.75 4.52
C ARG A 285 -5.78 10.49 3.27
N GLY A 286 -4.72 11.23 3.09
CA GLY A 286 -3.70 10.82 2.17
C GLY A 286 -3.01 9.54 2.63
N THR A 287 -3.79 8.53 3.06
CA THR A 287 -3.26 7.21 3.37
C THR A 287 -3.31 6.39 2.10
N THR A 288 -2.24 6.47 1.37
CA THR A 288 -1.92 5.59 0.25
C THR A 288 -0.62 4.88 0.59
N HIS A 289 -0.32 3.79 -0.10
CA HIS A 289 0.95 3.10 0.10
C HIS A 289 2.15 4.06 -0.01
N VAL A 290 2.12 5.03 -0.94
CA VAL A 290 3.23 5.98 -1.10
C VAL A 290 3.38 6.91 0.10
N TYR A 291 2.31 7.31 0.77
CA TYR A 291 2.41 8.17 1.94
C TYR A 291 2.98 7.44 3.15
N GLU A 292 2.67 6.15 3.31
CA GLU A 292 3.32 5.32 4.34
C GLU A 292 4.83 5.21 4.09
N LEU A 293 5.25 5.03 2.83
CA LEU A 293 6.67 4.98 2.48
C LEU A 293 7.36 6.32 2.69
N ILE A 294 6.71 7.43 2.34
CA ILE A 294 7.22 8.78 2.59
C ILE A 294 7.38 9.01 4.11
N ALA A 295 6.37 8.61 4.90
CA ALA A 295 6.43 8.72 6.35
C ALA A 295 7.53 7.85 6.95
N ALA A 296 7.65 6.60 6.49
CA ALA A 296 8.70 5.68 6.94
C ALA A 296 10.10 6.22 6.60
N GLU A 297 10.30 6.70 5.36
CA GLU A 297 11.58 7.29 4.95
C GLU A 297 11.89 8.57 5.75
N ALA A 298 10.90 9.45 5.97
CA ALA A 298 11.09 10.65 6.77
C ALA A 298 11.48 10.33 8.21
N ARG A 299 10.84 9.32 8.85
CA ARG A 299 11.24 8.84 10.18
C ARG A 299 12.69 8.37 10.23
N LEU A 300 13.13 7.62 9.21
CA LEU A 300 14.52 7.17 9.12
C LEU A 300 15.51 8.34 8.97
N LEU A 301 15.10 9.40 8.26
CA LEU A 301 15.97 10.53 7.95
C LEU A 301 16.14 11.51 9.11
N ILE A 302 15.08 11.78 9.88
CA ILE A 302 15.09 12.78 10.97
C ILE A 302 14.94 12.17 12.37
N GLY A 303 14.72 10.86 12.47
CA GLY A 303 14.49 10.14 13.72
C GLY A 303 13.05 10.16 14.20
N GLU A 304 12.64 9.11 14.95
CA GLU A 304 11.25 8.91 15.41
C GLU A 304 10.76 10.06 16.31
N ASP A 305 11.60 10.48 17.28
CA ASP A 305 11.23 11.53 18.23
C ASP A 305 11.01 12.90 17.57
N ALA A 306 11.80 13.23 16.54
CA ALA A 306 11.62 14.46 15.78
C ALA A 306 10.37 14.35 14.91
N PHE A 307 10.21 13.25 14.18
CA PHE A 307 9.07 13.04 13.30
C PHE A 307 7.73 13.06 14.06
N ALA A 308 7.70 12.50 15.28
CA ALA A 308 6.52 12.46 16.13
C ALA A 308 6.00 13.86 16.55
N LYS A 309 6.84 14.89 16.50
CA LYS A 309 6.42 16.28 16.76
C LYS A 309 5.59 16.87 15.62
N GLY A 310 5.73 16.35 14.41
CA GLY A 310 5.03 16.86 13.23
C GLY A 310 5.45 18.28 12.82
N GLY A 311 4.62 18.92 12.00
CA GLY A 311 4.83 20.31 11.56
C GLY A 311 5.90 20.49 10.47
N PHE A 312 6.27 19.41 9.79
CA PHE A 312 7.26 19.43 8.71
C PHE A 312 6.61 19.69 7.34
N THR A 313 7.38 20.30 6.46
CA THR A 313 7.10 20.31 5.03
C THR A 313 8.03 19.29 4.37
N ILE A 314 7.45 18.19 3.89
CA ILE A 314 8.17 17.10 3.25
C ILE A 314 8.02 17.25 1.74
N ARG A 315 9.11 17.65 1.09
CA ARG A 315 9.22 17.70 -0.39
C ARG A 315 9.58 16.32 -0.89
N THR A 316 8.77 15.79 -1.79
CA THR A 316 8.96 14.47 -2.35
C THR A 316 9.38 14.49 -3.80
N THR A 317 9.80 13.33 -4.30
CA THR A 317 10.12 13.10 -5.71
C THR A 317 8.88 12.84 -6.56
N ILE A 318 7.72 12.66 -5.95
CA ILE A 318 6.46 12.30 -6.61
C ILE A 318 6.02 13.39 -7.60
N CYS A 319 5.62 12.99 -8.79
CA CYS A 319 4.95 13.82 -9.78
C CYS A 319 3.43 13.61 -9.63
N LYS A 320 2.72 14.62 -9.12
CA LYS A 320 1.29 14.50 -8.84
C LYS A 320 0.50 14.15 -10.10
N GLU A 321 0.82 14.77 -11.22
CA GLU A 321 0.13 14.55 -12.48
C GLU A 321 0.26 13.09 -12.95
N ALA A 322 1.45 12.49 -12.85
CA ALA A 322 1.67 11.09 -13.20
C ALA A 322 1.01 10.13 -12.20
N GLN A 323 1.05 10.46 -10.91
CA GLN A 323 0.39 9.71 -9.85
C GLN A 323 -1.13 9.66 -10.05
N ASP A 324 -1.76 10.81 -10.25
CA ASP A 324 -3.20 10.94 -10.47
C ASP A 324 -3.63 10.24 -11.79
N ALA A 325 -2.87 10.43 -12.86
CA ALA A 325 -3.14 9.78 -14.14
C ALA A 325 -3.08 8.25 -14.04
N ALA A 326 -2.07 7.71 -13.33
CA ALA A 326 -1.94 6.29 -13.08
C ALA A 326 -3.12 5.72 -12.29
N GLN A 327 -3.53 6.41 -11.22
CA GLN A 327 -4.63 5.99 -10.36
C GLN A 327 -5.97 6.00 -11.10
N ASN A 328 -6.25 7.07 -11.85
CA ASN A 328 -7.47 7.19 -12.63
C ASN A 328 -7.53 6.14 -13.73
N ALA A 329 -6.45 5.96 -14.49
CA ALA A 329 -6.39 4.96 -15.55
C ALA A 329 -6.54 3.53 -15.00
N MET A 330 -5.98 3.22 -13.83
CA MET A 330 -6.17 1.94 -13.17
C MET A 330 -7.64 1.73 -12.79
N ALA A 331 -8.27 2.74 -12.20
CA ALA A 331 -9.68 2.67 -11.80
C ALA A 331 -10.60 2.48 -13.02
N GLU A 332 -10.41 3.23 -14.09
CA GLU A 332 -11.19 3.15 -15.33
C GLU A 332 -10.98 1.82 -16.04
N THR A 333 -9.73 1.38 -16.21
CA THR A 333 -9.41 0.11 -16.88
C THR A 333 -10.05 -1.05 -16.11
N PHE A 334 -9.88 -1.12 -14.79
CA PHE A 334 -10.44 -2.22 -14.02
C PHE A 334 -11.96 -2.18 -13.95
N ALA A 335 -12.58 -1.00 -13.91
CA ALA A 335 -14.03 -0.89 -13.99
C ALA A 335 -14.56 -1.42 -15.33
N SER A 336 -13.88 -1.15 -16.45
CA SER A 336 -14.25 -1.67 -17.77
C SER A 336 -14.10 -3.19 -17.86
N ILE A 337 -13.04 -3.74 -17.24
CA ILE A 337 -12.82 -5.20 -17.18
C ILE A 337 -13.89 -5.88 -16.34
N GLU A 338 -14.18 -5.35 -15.15
CA GLU A 338 -15.21 -5.91 -14.25
C GLU A 338 -16.65 -5.78 -14.81
N ALA A 339 -16.86 -4.92 -15.79
CA ALA A 339 -18.13 -4.78 -16.49
C ALA A 339 -18.31 -5.79 -17.64
N ARG A 340 -17.27 -6.52 -18.03
CA ARG A 340 -17.34 -7.51 -19.11
C ARG A 340 -18.30 -8.66 -18.76
N PRO A 341 -19.04 -9.19 -19.72
CA PRO A 341 -19.93 -10.34 -19.47
C PRO A 341 -19.19 -11.63 -19.09
N ASP A 342 -17.95 -11.80 -19.58
CA ASP A 342 -17.10 -12.96 -19.35
C ASP A 342 -16.20 -12.83 -18.11
N TYR A 343 -16.31 -11.74 -17.33
CA TYR A 343 -15.58 -11.58 -16.08
C TYR A 343 -16.30 -12.28 -14.92
N ALA A 344 -15.74 -13.40 -14.48
CA ALA A 344 -16.35 -14.27 -13.45
C ALA A 344 -15.80 -14.04 -12.03
N ASN A 345 -14.81 -13.15 -11.86
CA ASN A 345 -14.17 -12.94 -10.57
C ASN A 345 -14.92 -11.90 -9.72
N PRO A 346 -14.67 -11.86 -8.39
CA PRO A 346 -15.25 -10.85 -7.50
C PRO A 346 -14.95 -9.42 -7.98
N LYS A 347 -15.92 -8.52 -7.83
CA LYS A 347 -15.83 -7.13 -8.29
C LYS A 347 -15.50 -6.18 -7.14
N TYR A 348 -14.78 -5.12 -7.43
CA TYR A 348 -14.41 -4.10 -6.45
C TYR A 348 -15.63 -3.50 -5.72
N LYS A 349 -16.71 -3.21 -6.45
CA LYS A 349 -17.94 -2.61 -5.89
C LYS A 349 -18.69 -3.54 -4.93
N GLU A 350 -18.46 -4.82 -5.00
CA GLU A 350 -19.13 -5.86 -4.19
C GLU A 350 -18.34 -6.17 -2.91
N PHE A 351 -17.11 -5.65 -2.80
CA PHE A 351 -16.25 -5.93 -1.66
C PHE A 351 -16.81 -5.35 -0.37
N LYS A 352 -16.95 -6.20 0.63
CA LYS A 352 -17.27 -5.80 2.01
C LYS A 352 -16.03 -6.01 2.85
N LYS A 353 -15.57 -4.96 3.51
CA LYS A 353 -14.40 -5.03 4.39
C LYS A 353 -14.66 -6.05 5.50
N GLY A 354 -13.80 -7.04 5.60
CA GLY A 354 -13.82 -8.12 6.60
C GLY A 354 -12.38 -8.52 6.93
N ASN A 355 -12.20 -9.71 7.51
CA ASN A 355 -10.89 -10.24 7.88
C ASN A 355 -10.13 -10.88 6.70
N LEU A 356 -10.76 -11.03 5.54
CA LEU A 356 -10.13 -11.64 4.37
C LEU A 356 -9.57 -10.55 3.46
N PRO A 357 -8.41 -10.82 2.81
CA PRO A 357 -7.85 -9.91 1.82
C PRO A 357 -8.79 -9.77 0.61
N PRO A 358 -8.73 -8.64 -0.12
CA PRO A 358 -9.58 -8.43 -1.29
C PRO A 358 -9.25 -9.43 -2.40
N ALA A 359 -10.29 -10.13 -2.87
CA ALA A 359 -10.20 -11.11 -3.94
C ALA A 359 -10.51 -10.54 -5.35
N TYR A 360 -10.80 -9.26 -5.46
CA TYR A 360 -11.03 -8.58 -6.74
C TYR A 360 -9.70 -8.21 -7.42
N LEU A 361 -9.77 -7.84 -8.72
CA LEU A 361 -8.61 -7.48 -9.55
C LEU A 361 -7.78 -6.35 -8.93
N GLN A 362 -6.50 -6.59 -8.78
CA GLN A 362 -5.50 -5.69 -8.21
C GLN A 362 -4.53 -5.20 -9.26
N GLY A 363 -3.83 -4.10 -8.94
CA GLY A 363 -2.77 -3.58 -9.78
C GLY A 363 -1.74 -2.81 -8.98
N ALA A 364 -0.54 -2.74 -9.53
CA ALA A 364 0.56 -1.98 -8.96
C ALA A 364 1.30 -1.23 -10.06
N LEU A 365 1.85 -0.06 -9.74
CA LEU A 365 2.66 0.74 -10.65
C LEU A 365 3.83 1.36 -9.90
N MET A 366 5.01 1.27 -10.49
CA MET A 366 6.19 2.00 -10.06
C MET A 366 6.83 2.70 -11.25
N MET A 367 7.08 3.99 -11.10
CA MET A 367 7.77 4.83 -12.08
C MET A 367 8.95 5.51 -11.42
N MET A 368 10.12 5.38 -12.00
CA MET A 368 11.38 5.80 -11.37
C MET A 368 12.33 6.46 -12.37
N VAL A 369 12.99 7.53 -11.96
CA VAL A 369 14.16 8.08 -12.67
C VAL A 369 15.31 7.10 -12.50
N HIS A 370 15.75 6.49 -13.59
CA HIS A 370 16.71 5.41 -13.48
C HIS A 370 18.11 5.83 -13.04
N GLU A 371 18.46 7.10 -13.19
CA GLU A 371 19.77 7.60 -12.78
C GLU A 371 19.86 7.82 -11.27
N THR A 372 18.83 8.37 -10.68
CA THR A 372 18.84 8.81 -9.27
C THR A 372 18.11 7.85 -8.34
N GLY A 373 17.12 7.12 -8.83
CA GLY A 373 16.21 6.32 -8.01
C GLY A 373 15.02 7.11 -7.44
N GLU A 374 14.80 8.35 -7.92
CA GLU A 374 13.62 9.15 -7.61
C GLU A 374 12.36 8.44 -8.08
N VAL A 375 11.40 8.22 -7.18
CA VAL A 375 10.11 7.65 -7.53
C VAL A 375 9.16 8.77 -7.94
N LEU A 376 8.67 8.72 -9.18
CA LEU A 376 7.78 9.73 -9.75
C LEU A 376 6.30 9.40 -9.55
N ALA A 377 5.94 8.10 -9.57
CA ALA A 377 4.60 7.61 -9.29
C ALA A 377 4.67 6.22 -8.67
N TYR A 378 3.74 5.93 -7.76
CA TYR A 378 3.73 4.71 -6.98
C TYR A 378 2.31 4.29 -6.59
N LEU A 379 1.88 3.14 -7.05
CA LEU A 379 0.63 2.49 -6.66
C LEU A 379 0.95 1.09 -6.13
N GLY A 380 0.95 0.91 -4.81
CA GLY A 380 1.25 -0.37 -4.18
C GLY A 380 0.09 -1.38 -4.21
N GLY A 381 -1.10 -0.95 -4.63
CA GLY A 381 -2.32 -1.72 -4.75
C GLY A 381 -3.45 -0.86 -5.28
N ARG A 382 -4.62 -1.45 -5.56
CA ARG A 382 -5.78 -0.74 -6.11
C ARG A 382 -6.42 0.22 -5.10
N ASP A 383 -6.54 -0.20 -3.84
CA ASP A 383 -7.17 0.60 -2.78
C ASP A 383 -6.55 0.28 -1.42
N TYR A 384 -5.84 1.25 -0.86
CA TYR A 384 -5.19 1.16 0.45
C TYR A 384 -6.18 0.95 1.60
N THR A 385 -7.41 1.47 1.47
CA THR A 385 -8.42 1.35 2.53
C THR A 385 -8.98 -0.06 2.64
N HIS A 386 -8.94 -0.82 1.55
CA HIS A 386 -9.35 -2.21 1.50
C HIS A 386 -8.22 -3.17 1.88
N SER A 387 -6.98 -2.86 1.47
CA SER A 387 -5.80 -3.65 1.80
C SER A 387 -4.57 -2.77 1.91
N GLN A 388 -3.84 -2.92 3.01
CA GLN A 388 -2.56 -2.26 3.23
C GLN A 388 -1.38 -3.03 2.64
N TYR A 389 -1.63 -4.25 2.11
CA TYR A 389 -0.60 -5.03 1.44
C TYR A 389 0.00 -4.24 0.29
N ASN A 390 1.31 -4.02 0.37
CA ASN A 390 2.06 -3.27 -0.62
C ASN A 390 2.70 -4.23 -1.62
N PHE A 391 2.06 -4.38 -2.77
CA PHE A 391 2.52 -5.31 -3.78
C PHE A 391 3.97 -5.06 -4.24
N ILE A 392 4.40 -3.80 -4.29
CA ILE A 392 5.74 -3.42 -4.79
C ILE A 392 6.83 -3.85 -3.81
N GLU A 393 6.59 -3.70 -2.51
CA GLU A 393 7.55 -4.06 -1.45
C GLU A 393 7.50 -5.55 -1.11
N GLU A 394 6.30 -6.12 -1.04
CA GLU A 394 6.06 -7.46 -0.51
C GLU A 394 5.85 -8.52 -1.60
N GLY A 395 5.43 -8.08 -2.80
CA GLY A 395 5.03 -8.99 -3.88
C GLY A 395 6.17 -9.32 -4.85
N LYS A 396 6.22 -10.59 -5.26
CA LYS A 396 7.01 -11.04 -6.41
C LYS A 396 6.08 -11.77 -7.36
N LYS A 397 6.13 -11.44 -8.64
CA LYS A 397 5.29 -12.09 -9.68
C LYS A 397 6.10 -12.40 -10.93
N PRO A 398 5.74 -13.48 -11.64
CA PRO A 398 6.35 -13.81 -12.92
C PRO A 398 6.13 -12.70 -13.96
N LEU A 399 7.14 -12.44 -14.79
CA LEU A 399 7.06 -11.41 -15.86
C LEU A 399 6.25 -11.89 -17.07
N GLY A 400 6.11 -13.20 -17.26
CA GLY A 400 5.56 -13.71 -18.50
C GLY A 400 6.40 -13.26 -19.70
N THR A 401 5.78 -13.00 -20.82
CA THR A 401 6.46 -12.57 -22.05
C THR A 401 7.16 -11.20 -21.96
N ALA A 402 6.99 -10.44 -20.84
CA ALA A 402 7.81 -9.26 -20.58
C ALA A 402 9.30 -9.60 -20.31
N PHE A 403 9.63 -10.86 -20.10
CA PHE A 403 11.01 -11.36 -19.98
C PHE A 403 11.77 -11.41 -21.32
N PHE A 404 11.09 -11.45 -22.45
CA PHE A 404 11.72 -11.64 -23.77
C PHE A 404 12.83 -10.65 -24.13
N PRO A 405 12.79 -9.35 -23.79
CA PRO A 405 13.93 -8.47 -24.02
C PRO A 405 15.23 -8.94 -23.35
N PHE A 406 15.12 -9.48 -22.13
CA PHE A 406 16.28 -10.01 -21.38
C PHE A 406 16.80 -11.31 -22.00
N LEU A 407 15.88 -12.12 -22.51
CA LEU A 407 16.22 -13.34 -23.26
C LEU A 407 16.97 -13.03 -24.55
N VAL A 408 16.49 -12.04 -25.34
CA VAL A 408 17.18 -11.59 -26.56
C VAL A 408 18.55 -11.03 -26.23
N ALA A 409 18.66 -10.23 -25.18
CA ALA A 409 19.93 -9.70 -24.70
C ALA A 409 20.92 -10.82 -24.34
N ALA A 410 20.45 -11.86 -23.65
CA ALA A 410 21.27 -13.03 -23.35
C ALA A 410 21.77 -13.73 -24.61
N GLY A 411 20.91 -13.90 -25.63
CA GLY A 411 21.28 -14.49 -26.90
C GLY A 411 22.37 -13.69 -27.63
N PHE A 412 22.19 -12.37 -27.73
CA PHE A 412 23.16 -11.48 -28.40
C PHE A 412 24.50 -11.41 -27.68
N ALA A 413 24.47 -11.42 -26.35
CA ALA A 413 25.69 -11.50 -25.54
C ALA A 413 26.43 -12.86 -25.70
N ASN A 414 25.73 -13.88 -26.18
CA ASN A 414 26.28 -15.24 -26.38
C ASN A 414 26.42 -15.66 -27.85
N GLY A 415 26.51 -14.70 -28.79
CA GLY A 415 26.90 -14.92 -30.17
C GLY A 415 25.73 -15.05 -31.15
N GLN A 416 24.49 -15.00 -30.71
CA GLN A 416 23.35 -14.85 -31.63
C GLN A 416 23.34 -13.45 -32.24
N THR A 417 22.70 -13.28 -33.37
CA THR A 417 22.66 -11.99 -34.10
C THR A 417 21.21 -11.66 -34.50
N PRO A 418 20.93 -10.42 -34.89
CA PRO A 418 19.62 -10.06 -35.43
C PRO A 418 19.20 -10.79 -36.70
N ALA A 419 20.17 -11.43 -37.41
CA ALA A 419 19.93 -12.27 -38.58
C ALA A 419 19.79 -13.76 -38.25
N SER A 420 19.88 -14.17 -37.01
CA SER A 420 19.66 -15.55 -36.58
C SER A 420 18.20 -15.92 -36.82
N LEU A 421 17.96 -16.88 -37.74
CA LEU A 421 16.61 -17.33 -38.02
C LEU A 421 16.16 -18.29 -36.91
N ILE A 422 14.94 -18.09 -36.43
CA ILE A 422 14.31 -18.88 -35.38
C ILE A 422 13.07 -19.54 -35.96
N GLU A 423 12.90 -20.82 -35.71
CA GLU A 423 11.75 -21.60 -36.13
C GLU A 423 10.50 -21.16 -35.33
N ASP A 424 9.50 -20.63 -36.00
CA ASP A 424 8.18 -20.25 -35.46
C ASP A 424 7.16 -21.30 -35.91
N GLU A 425 7.11 -22.40 -35.25
CA GLU A 425 6.20 -23.54 -35.48
C GLU A 425 5.55 -23.97 -34.16
N PRO A 426 4.45 -24.75 -34.23
CA PRO A 426 3.82 -25.30 -33.03
C PRO A 426 4.82 -26.01 -32.13
N MET A 427 4.64 -25.90 -30.82
CA MET A 427 5.52 -26.53 -29.84
C MET A 427 4.68 -27.24 -28.78
N ASP A 428 5.13 -28.41 -28.33
CA ASP A 428 4.53 -29.09 -27.19
C ASP A 428 4.79 -28.29 -25.89
N ASN A 429 3.73 -27.77 -25.30
CA ASN A 429 3.79 -26.94 -24.09
C ASN A 429 4.34 -27.68 -22.88
N ARG A 430 4.25 -29.00 -22.84
CA ARG A 430 4.86 -29.82 -21.79
C ARG A 430 6.39 -29.67 -21.74
N MET A 431 7.03 -29.41 -22.88
CA MET A 431 8.46 -29.16 -22.94
C MET A 431 8.89 -27.88 -22.19
N ILE A 432 7.98 -26.96 -21.96
CA ILE A 432 8.25 -25.68 -21.26
C ILE A 432 8.09 -25.85 -19.76
N MET A 433 7.38 -26.88 -19.29
CA MET A 433 7.15 -27.23 -17.90
C MET A 433 6.40 -26.13 -17.09
N VAL A 434 5.61 -25.31 -17.77
CA VAL A 434 4.70 -24.37 -17.11
C VAL A 434 3.41 -25.11 -16.78
N GLY A 435 2.95 -25.01 -15.53
CA GLY A 435 1.79 -25.79 -15.07
C GLY A 435 2.13 -27.17 -14.51
N GLY A 436 3.40 -27.41 -14.19
CA GLY A 436 3.85 -28.66 -13.60
C GLY A 436 4.07 -29.79 -14.62
N ARG A 437 3.98 -31.04 -14.16
CA ARG A 437 4.27 -32.25 -14.99
C ARG A 437 3.27 -32.44 -16.13
N GLU A 438 2.04 -32.02 -15.96
CA GLU A 438 1.00 -32.18 -16.98
C GLU A 438 1.14 -31.14 -18.11
N GLY A 439 1.94 -30.07 -17.87
CA GLY A 439 2.08 -28.95 -18.77
C GLY A 439 0.74 -28.24 -19.03
N ILE A 440 0.77 -27.27 -19.93
CA ILE A 440 -0.46 -26.65 -20.41
C ILE A 440 -0.95 -27.49 -21.59
N LEU A 441 -2.15 -28.02 -21.47
CA LEU A 441 -2.81 -28.71 -22.57
C LEU A 441 -3.25 -27.67 -23.60
N GLY A 442 -2.70 -27.71 -24.81
CA GLY A 442 -3.04 -26.84 -25.91
C GLY A 442 -1.84 -26.09 -26.49
N GLU A 443 -2.05 -25.45 -27.62
CA GLU A 443 -1.03 -24.61 -28.24
C GLU A 443 -0.78 -23.36 -27.41
N TRP A 444 0.48 -22.91 -27.34
CA TRP A 444 0.81 -21.58 -26.82
C TRP A 444 0.19 -20.49 -27.70
N GLY A 445 -1.07 -20.40 -27.60
CA GLY A 445 -1.85 -19.44 -28.32
C GLY A 445 -2.55 -18.47 -27.40
N ALA A 446 -2.20 -18.48 -26.09
CA ALA A 446 -2.72 -17.51 -25.16
C ALA A 446 -2.52 -16.08 -25.65
N GLU A 447 -1.42 -15.80 -26.32
CA GLU A 447 -1.17 -14.49 -26.94
C GLU A 447 -1.88 -14.28 -28.28
N ASN A 448 -2.28 -15.37 -28.94
CA ASN A 448 -3.04 -15.34 -30.16
C ASN A 448 -4.15 -16.37 -30.05
N GLN A 449 -5.40 -15.94 -29.88
CA GLN A 449 -6.56 -16.83 -29.96
C GLN A 449 -6.62 -17.61 -31.31
N ARG A 450 -5.79 -17.22 -32.25
CA ARG A 450 -5.49 -17.94 -33.51
C ARG A 450 -4.02 -17.80 -33.77
N PRO A 451 -3.18 -18.70 -33.23
CA PRO A 451 -1.75 -18.65 -33.45
C PRO A 451 -1.43 -18.77 -34.94
N THR A 452 -0.74 -17.76 -35.47
CA THR A 452 -0.21 -17.81 -36.83
C THR A 452 1.27 -18.11 -36.72
N PHE A 453 1.68 -19.25 -37.25
CA PHE A 453 3.08 -19.61 -37.37
C PHE A 453 3.63 -19.13 -38.70
N GLU A 454 4.84 -18.59 -38.69
CA GLU A 454 5.43 -17.92 -39.85
C GLU A 454 6.74 -18.60 -40.33
N GLY A 455 6.96 -19.84 -39.92
CA GLY A 455 8.16 -20.59 -40.28
C GLY A 455 9.43 -20.01 -39.66
N HIS A 456 10.45 -19.70 -40.43
CA HIS A 456 11.69 -19.15 -39.92
C HIS A 456 11.65 -17.62 -39.90
N ILE A 457 11.74 -17.02 -38.70
CA ILE A 457 11.65 -15.58 -38.48
C ILE A 457 12.89 -15.03 -37.74
N PRO A 458 13.25 -13.75 -37.97
CA PRO A 458 14.34 -13.12 -37.24
C PRO A 458 13.92 -12.74 -35.77
N PRO A 459 14.89 -12.58 -34.86
CA PRO A 459 14.62 -12.24 -33.44
C PRO A 459 13.78 -10.97 -33.27
N ARG A 460 13.97 -9.95 -34.11
CA ARG A 460 13.16 -8.75 -34.12
C ARG A 460 11.68 -9.07 -34.29
N LYS A 461 11.31 -9.85 -35.26
CA LYS A 461 9.92 -10.22 -35.54
C LYS A 461 9.33 -11.05 -34.39
N ALA A 462 10.13 -11.98 -33.84
CA ALA A 462 9.74 -12.80 -32.70
C ALA A 462 9.44 -11.92 -31.46
N LEU A 463 10.27 -10.93 -31.16
CA LEU A 463 10.11 -10.02 -30.05
C LEU A 463 8.94 -9.04 -30.26
N GLU A 464 8.87 -8.42 -31.45
CA GLU A 464 7.82 -7.43 -31.79
C GLU A 464 6.42 -8.03 -31.81
N LYS A 465 6.29 -9.30 -32.19
CA LYS A 465 5.02 -10.04 -32.22
C LYS A 465 4.78 -10.93 -31.00
N SER A 466 5.74 -10.96 -30.06
CA SER A 466 5.69 -11.83 -28.85
C SER A 466 5.51 -13.32 -29.18
N LYS A 467 6.23 -13.83 -30.18
CA LYS A 467 6.14 -15.21 -30.63
C LYS A 467 6.76 -16.18 -29.62
N VAL A 468 5.93 -16.81 -28.81
CA VAL A 468 6.37 -17.62 -27.65
C VAL A 468 7.19 -18.82 -28.10
N ALA A 469 6.70 -19.62 -29.06
CA ALA A 469 7.41 -20.81 -29.54
C ALA A 469 8.81 -20.49 -30.10
N ALA A 470 8.89 -19.40 -30.91
CA ALA A 470 10.16 -18.93 -31.44
C ALA A 470 11.11 -18.48 -30.34
N MET A 471 10.61 -17.70 -29.36
CA MET A 471 11.43 -17.17 -28.26
C MET A 471 11.95 -18.30 -27.34
N VAL A 472 11.15 -19.34 -27.09
CA VAL A 472 11.61 -20.52 -26.34
C VAL A 472 12.72 -21.23 -27.08
N ARG A 473 12.58 -21.46 -28.39
CA ARG A 473 13.67 -22.07 -29.23
C ARG A 473 14.92 -21.20 -29.22
N PHE A 474 14.77 -19.87 -29.35
CA PHE A 474 15.90 -18.94 -29.26
C PHE A 474 16.65 -19.09 -27.93
N GLY A 475 15.92 -19.15 -26.81
CA GLY A 475 16.50 -19.32 -25.49
C GLY A 475 17.15 -20.69 -25.30
N THR A 476 16.53 -21.74 -25.82
CA THR A 476 17.11 -23.10 -25.79
C THR A 476 18.39 -23.18 -26.60
N GLN A 477 18.44 -22.54 -27.78
CA GLN A 477 19.67 -22.45 -28.60
C GLN A 477 20.75 -21.62 -27.90
N THR A 478 20.38 -20.57 -27.12
CA THR A 478 21.32 -19.80 -26.30
C THR A 478 21.89 -20.65 -25.16
N GLY A 479 21.11 -21.54 -24.60
CA GLY A 479 21.43 -22.43 -23.47
C GLY A 479 20.87 -21.87 -22.14
N LEU A 480 20.18 -22.74 -21.38
CA LEU A 480 19.49 -22.35 -20.14
C LEU A 480 20.44 -21.75 -19.11
N ASP A 481 21.66 -22.30 -18.95
CA ASP A 481 22.65 -21.77 -18.01
C ASP A 481 23.08 -20.34 -18.36
N LYS A 482 23.29 -20.05 -19.64
CA LYS A 482 23.69 -18.71 -20.10
C LYS A 482 22.58 -17.71 -19.94
N VAL A 483 21.33 -18.13 -20.17
CA VAL A 483 20.15 -17.28 -19.93
C VAL A 483 19.99 -17.01 -18.44
N ALA A 484 20.12 -18.02 -17.57
CA ALA A 484 20.05 -17.88 -16.13
C ALA A 484 21.15 -16.94 -15.58
N GLU A 485 22.39 -17.10 -16.07
CA GLU A 485 23.49 -16.22 -15.69
C GLU A 485 23.25 -14.78 -16.14
N SER A 486 22.75 -14.57 -17.35
CA SER A 486 22.40 -13.25 -17.85
C SER A 486 21.28 -12.63 -16.98
N ALA A 487 20.25 -13.39 -16.65
CA ALA A 487 19.15 -12.94 -15.79
C ALA A 487 19.65 -12.53 -14.39
N LYS A 488 20.54 -13.33 -13.78
CA LYS A 488 21.20 -12.96 -12.50
C LYS A 488 21.97 -11.64 -12.60
N ARG A 489 22.64 -11.37 -13.73
CA ARG A 489 23.33 -10.09 -13.95
C ARG A 489 22.36 -8.90 -14.04
N PHE A 490 21.15 -9.08 -14.53
CA PHE A 490 20.08 -8.07 -14.45
C PHE A 490 19.50 -7.88 -13.03
N GLY A 491 19.87 -8.74 -12.09
CA GLY A 491 19.40 -8.70 -10.70
C GLY A 491 18.18 -9.57 -10.43
N PHE A 492 17.83 -10.46 -11.36
CA PHE A 492 16.77 -11.45 -11.14
C PHE A 492 17.32 -12.64 -10.34
N GLU A 493 16.53 -13.11 -9.40
CA GLU A 493 16.88 -14.27 -8.58
C GLU A 493 16.39 -15.54 -9.31
N ILE A 494 17.32 -16.36 -9.78
CA ILE A 494 17.03 -17.68 -10.36
C ILE A 494 17.67 -18.72 -9.46
N PRO A 495 16.88 -19.53 -8.73
CA PRO A 495 17.38 -20.61 -7.90
C PRO A 495 18.16 -21.63 -8.70
N ASP A 496 19.26 -22.17 -8.16
CA ASP A 496 20.14 -23.08 -8.90
C ASP A 496 19.46 -24.38 -9.31
N GLY A 497 18.43 -24.85 -8.61
CA GLY A 497 17.62 -26.02 -8.97
C GLY A 497 16.51 -25.73 -9.99
N GLU A 498 16.30 -24.48 -10.38
CA GLU A 498 15.14 -24.00 -11.15
C GLU A 498 15.50 -23.57 -12.57
N LYS A 499 16.66 -24.01 -13.10
CA LYS A 499 17.06 -23.74 -14.49
C LYS A 499 16.26 -24.60 -15.47
N LEU A 500 14.96 -24.40 -15.48
CA LEU A 500 14.00 -25.11 -16.30
C LEU A 500 13.56 -24.28 -17.52
N PRO A 501 13.10 -24.91 -18.61
CA PRO A 501 12.62 -24.19 -19.80
C PRO A 501 11.58 -23.12 -19.52
N ARG A 502 10.76 -23.25 -18.45
CA ARG A 502 9.76 -22.25 -18.03
C ARG A 502 10.37 -20.87 -17.74
N MET A 503 11.63 -20.81 -17.36
CA MET A 503 12.38 -19.58 -17.17
C MET A 503 12.41 -18.71 -18.44
N LEU A 504 12.43 -19.35 -19.65
CA LEU A 504 12.48 -18.67 -20.93
C LEU A 504 11.23 -17.83 -21.22
N VAL A 505 10.12 -18.17 -20.58
CA VAL A 505 8.85 -17.44 -20.65
C VAL A 505 8.59 -16.57 -19.41
N GLY A 506 9.64 -16.27 -18.63
CA GLY A 506 9.57 -15.36 -17.50
C GLY A 506 8.70 -15.87 -16.35
N PHE A 507 8.73 -17.18 -16.07
CA PHE A 507 7.94 -17.80 -15.02
C PHE A 507 8.50 -17.52 -13.61
N GLU A 508 9.79 -17.22 -13.49
CA GLU A 508 10.41 -16.97 -12.20
C GLU A 508 9.93 -15.63 -11.62
N PRO A 509 9.51 -15.59 -10.32
CA PRO A 509 8.95 -14.38 -9.72
C PRO A 509 10.01 -13.29 -9.50
N VAL A 510 9.68 -12.07 -9.88
CA VAL A 510 10.53 -10.88 -9.68
C VAL A 510 9.76 -9.79 -8.94
N SER A 511 10.48 -8.95 -8.18
CA SER A 511 9.88 -7.76 -7.58
C SER A 511 9.70 -6.64 -8.62
N MET A 512 8.77 -5.71 -8.36
CA MET A 512 8.55 -4.56 -9.23
C MET A 512 9.82 -3.72 -9.39
N LEU A 513 10.55 -3.46 -8.32
CA LEU A 513 11.79 -2.69 -8.35
C LEU A 513 12.88 -3.38 -9.21
N GLN A 514 13.02 -4.71 -9.09
CA GLN A 514 13.94 -5.47 -9.95
C GLN A 514 13.57 -5.31 -11.43
N ALA A 515 12.30 -5.47 -11.78
CA ALA A 515 11.81 -5.36 -13.16
C ALA A 515 12.03 -3.94 -13.73
N VAL A 516 11.65 -2.89 -12.96
CA VAL A 516 11.78 -1.49 -13.37
C VAL A 516 13.25 -1.07 -13.49
N SER A 517 14.11 -1.55 -12.59
CA SER A 517 15.55 -1.30 -12.67
C SER A 517 16.19 -2.02 -13.86
N ALA A 518 15.82 -3.27 -14.11
CA ALA A 518 16.38 -4.08 -15.18
C ALA A 518 16.05 -3.56 -16.58
N ILE A 519 14.79 -3.15 -16.83
CA ILE A 519 14.35 -2.69 -18.16
C ILE A 519 15.06 -1.40 -18.59
N ALA A 520 15.52 -0.57 -17.64
CA ALA A 520 16.27 0.63 -17.91
C ALA A 520 17.59 0.39 -18.66
N ALA A 521 18.14 -0.83 -18.57
CA ALA A 521 19.40 -1.19 -19.21
C ALA A 521 19.38 -0.96 -20.73
N PHE A 522 18.25 -1.15 -21.37
CA PHE A 522 18.09 -0.95 -22.82
C PHE A 522 18.08 0.52 -23.22
N GLY A 523 17.79 1.43 -22.30
CA GLY A 523 17.88 2.87 -22.52
C GLY A 523 19.21 3.50 -22.06
N ARG A 524 20.09 2.71 -21.40
CA ARG A 524 21.28 3.22 -20.68
C ARG A 524 22.58 2.51 -21.08
N GLY A 525 22.73 2.09 -22.32
CA GLY A 525 23.96 1.44 -22.78
C GLY A 525 24.30 0.17 -21.99
N GLY A 526 23.32 -0.57 -21.54
CA GLY A 526 23.47 -1.83 -20.81
C GLY A 526 23.54 -1.70 -19.28
N GLN A 527 23.53 -0.51 -18.71
CA GLN A 527 23.48 -0.32 -17.27
C GLN A 527 22.03 -0.34 -16.76
N THR A 528 21.75 -1.07 -15.68
CA THR A 528 20.45 -1.01 -15.01
C THR A 528 20.14 0.37 -14.47
N GLY A 529 18.87 0.64 -14.17
CA GLY A 529 18.48 1.75 -13.32
C GLY A 529 18.95 1.57 -11.88
N ALA A 530 18.66 2.55 -11.05
CA ALA A 530 18.90 2.51 -9.62
C ALA A 530 18.24 1.29 -8.97
N ARG A 531 18.97 0.59 -8.10
CA ARG A 531 18.46 -0.57 -7.36
C ARG A 531 17.88 -0.21 -5.99
N LYS A 532 17.93 1.06 -5.64
CA LYS A 532 17.33 1.60 -4.43
C LYS A 532 16.49 2.81 -4.81
N ALA A 533 15.22 2.73 -4.47
CA ALA A 533 14.28 3.81 -4.66
C ALA A 533 14.27 4.76 -3.46
N TYR A 534 13.86 6.02 -3.67
CA TYR A 534 13.59 6.96 -2.60
C TYR A 534 12.45 7.91 -2.98
N TYR A 535 11.82 8.47 -1.93
CA TYR A 535 10.59 9.25 -2.04
C TYR A 535 10.75 10.67 -1.50
N VAL A 536 11.65 10.87 -0.51
CA VAL A 536 11.85 12.15 0.17
C VAL A 536 13.10 12.84 -0.35
N GLU A 537 12.91 14.04 -0.90
CA GLU A 537 13.99 14.88 -1.39
C GLU A 537 14.51 15.84 -0.31
N ARG A 538 13.58 16.50 0.41
CA ARG A 538 13.90 17.51 1.42
C ARG A 538 12.84 17.54 2.52
N ILE A 539 13.27 17.80 3.75
CA ILE A 539 12.40 18.05 4.89
C ILE A 539 12.73 19.42 5.48
N GLU A 540 11.70 20.26 5.62
CA GLU A 540 11.78 21.60 6.19
C GLU A 540 10.99 21.64 7.50
N ASP A 541 11.46 22.41 8.48
CA ASP A 541 10.70 22.69 9.70
C ASP A 541 9.58 23.72 9.46
N GLY A 542 8.80 24.04 10.51
CA GLY A 542 7.70 25.01 10.43
C GLY A 542 8.13 26.43 10.10
N THR A 543 9.43 26.76 10.12
CA THR A 543 10.01 28.05 9.72
C THR A 543 10.51 28.07 8.27
N GLY A 544 10.47 26.90 7.59
CA GLY A 544 11.00 26.74 6.24
C GLY A 544 12.52 26.46 6.19
N HIS A 545 13.15 26.24 7.33
CA HIS A 545 14.56 25.86 7.38
C HIS A 545 14.71 24.37 7.04
N ALA A 546 15.63 24.04 6.12
CA ALA A 546 15.89 22.65 5.73
C ALA A 546 16.64 21.92 6.84
N ILE A 547 16.01 20.94 7.46
CA ILE A 547 16.61 20.03 8.45
C ILE A 547 17.21 18.80 7.79
N MET A 548 16.73 18.43 6.61
CA MET A 548 17.31 17.38 5.76
C MET A 548 17.17 17.76 4.29
N GLN A 549 18.22 17.56 3.54
CA GLN A 549 18.23 17.65 2.09
C GLN A 549 19.08 16.51 1.53
N ARG A 550 18.50 15.75 0.62
CA ARG A 550 19.24 14.70 -0.05
C ARG A 550 20.24 15.31 -1.02
N VAL A 551 21.50 15.00 -0.82
CA VAL A 551 22.56 15.32 -1.78
C VAL A 551 22.71 14.09 -2.67
N GLY A 552 22.76 14.30 -3.99
CA GLY A 552 22.78 13.24 -4.98
C GLY A 552 23.86 12.19 -4.70
N GLN A 553 23.45 11.04 -4.18
CA GLN A 553 24.30 9.86 -4.14
C GLN A 553 24.01 9.05 -5.38
N GLU A 554 25.05 8.63 -6.08
CA GLU A 554 24.88 7.69 -7.17
C GLU A 554 24.44 6.34 -6.59
N PRO A 555 23.23 5.85 -6.94
CA PRO A 555 22.78 4.56 -6.43
C PRO A 555 23.56 3.42 -7.08
N PRO A 556 23.71 2.28 -6.42
CA PRO A 556 24.36 1.10 -6.99
C PRO A 556 23.63 0.65 -8.26
N ARG A 557 24.41 0.36 -9.31
CA ARG A 557 23.92 -0.11 -10.62
C ARG A 557 24.66 -1.39 -11.02
N LEU A 558 24.04 -2.14 -11.91
CA LEU A 558 24.66 -3.30 -12.52
C LEU A 558 24.95 -3.00 -14.00
N GLN A 559 25.94 -3.67 -14.55
CA GLN A 559 26.24 -3.69 -16.00
C GLN A 559 26.00 -5.11 -16.52
N PRO A 560 24.73 -5.53 -16.72
CA PRO A 560 24.41 -6.91 -17.12
C PRO A 560 24.84 -7.26 -18.53
N ILE A 561 24.85 -6.29 -19.44
CA ILE A 561 25.15 -6.46 -20.86
C ILE A 561 25.99 -5.29 -21.39
N ASP A 562 26.61 -5.50 -22.53
CA ASP A 562 27.36 -4.48 -23.25
C ASP A 562 26.43 -3.53 -24.03
N GLU A 563 26.98 -2.38 -24.43
CA GLU A 563 26.23 -1.33 -25.11
C GLU A 563 25.65 -1.76 -26.46
N ALA A 564 26.35 -2.64 -27.21
CA ALA A 564 25.88 -3.09 -28.51
C ALA A 564 24.63 -3.98 -28.36
N SER A 565 24.67 -4.97 -27.46
CA SER A 565 23.51 -5.81 -27.18
C SER A 565 22.33 -4.98 -26.62
N ALA A 566 22.61 -4.01 -25.76
CA ALA A 566 21.57 -3.12 -25.22
C ALA A 566 20.88 -2.32 -26.33
N TYR A 567 21.65 -1.71 -27.23
CA TYR A 567 21.11 -0.91 -28.34
C TYR A 567 20.35 -1.75 -29.37
N GLN A 568 20.82 -2.96 -29.67
CA GLN A 568 20.12 -3.89 -30.55
C GLN A 568 18.72 -4.22 -30.00
N VAL A 569 18.63 -4.56 -28.71
CA VAL A 569 17.33 -4.84 -28.05
C VAL A 569 16.47 -3.57 -27.97
N HIS A 570 17.08 -2.41 -27.66
CA HIS A 570 16.38 -1.12 -27.67
C HIS A 570 15.69 -0.86 -29.02
N SER A 571 16.43 -1.03 -30.10
CA SER A 571 15.87 -0.87 -31.45
C SER A 571 14.68 -1.79 -31.73
N MET A 572 14.74 -3.04 -31.24
CA MET A 572 13.62 -3.97 -31.36
C MET A 572 12.41 -3.55 -30.50
N LEU A 573 12.67 -3.03 -29.28
CA LEU A 573 11.61 -2.52 -28.40
C LEU A 573 10.94 -1.24 -28.95
N GLN A 574 11.67 -0.40 -29.68
CA GLN A 574 11.05 0.67 -30.45
C GLN A 574 10.15 0.08 -31.55
N GLY A 575 10.57 -1.00 -32.19
CA GLY A 575 9.77 -1.69 -33.19
C GLY A 575 8.44 -2.19 -32.63
N THR A 576 8.37 -2.65 -31.38
CA THR A 576 7.11 -3.07 -30.73
C THR A 576 6.06 -1.94 -30.73
N VAL A 577 6.51 -0.71 -30.52
CA VAL A 577 5.66 0.49 -30.43
C VAL A 577 5.28 1.04 -31.79
N THR A 578 6.18 1.00 -32.77
CA THR A 578 5.99 1.66 -34.06
C THR A 578 5.37 0.75 -35.12
N GLN A 579 5.64 -0.54 -35.10
CA GLN A 579 5.27 -1.50 -36.13
C GLN A 579 4.73 -2.83 -35.56
N GLY A 580 5.06 -3.16 -34.32
CA GLY A 580 4.71 -4.41 -33.68
C GLY A 580 3.30 -4.44 -33.08
N ASN A 581 3.08 -5.41 -32.20
CA ASN A 581 1.78 -5.69 -31.57
C ASN A 581 1.20 -4.55 -30.70
N LEU A 582 2.03 -3.57 -30.33
CA LEU A 582 1.61 -2.42 -29.50
C LEU A 582 1.36 -1.15 -30.31
N SER A 583 1.68 -1.10 -31.60
CA SER A 583 1.60 0.12 -32.42
C SER A 583 0.23 0.79 -32.37
N ASN A 584 -0.86 0.03 -32.50
CA ASN A 584 -2.22 0.56 -32.40
C ASN A 584 -2.57 1.06 -31.00
N ALA A 585 -2.18 0.31 -29.95
CA ALA A 585 -2.45 0.68 -28.55
C ALA A 585 -1.66 1.91 -28.10
N MET A 586 -0.46 2.13 -28.68
CA MET A 586 0.38 3.30 -28.41
C MET A 586 -0.01 4.54 -29.22
N GLY A 587 -0.91 4.42 -30.16
CA GLY A 587 -1.42 5.56 -30.94
C GLY A 587 -1.86 6.73 -30.05
N GLY A 588 -1.51 7.96 -30.42
CA GLY A 588 -1.78 9.17 -29.63
C GLY A 588 -0.81 9.45 -28.49
N MET A 589 0.17 8.59 -28.20
CA MET A 589 1.31 8.97 -27.38
C MET A 589 2.17 9.96 -28.16
N ASN A 590 2.70 10.97 -27.45
CA ASN A 590 3.48 12.05 -28.06
C ASN A 590 4.47 11.49 -29.11
N PRO A 591 4.52 12.02 -30.33
CA PRO A 591 5.44 11.58 -31.38
C PRO A 591 6.92 11.64 -30.97
N ALA A 592 7.23 12.27 -29.85
CA ALA A 592 8.58 12.35 -29.28
C ALA A 592 8.90 11.25 -28.24
N PHE A 593 8.11 10.18 -28.14
CA PHE A 593 8.46 9.04 -27.28
C PHE A 593 9.64 8.27 -27.84
N HIS A 594 10.79 8.44 -27.21
CA HIS A 594 12.08 7.81 -27.58
C HIS A 594 12.42 6.69 -26.59
N GLY A 595 11.60 5.68 -26.46
CA GLY A 595 11.82 4.59 -25.54
C GLY A 595 11.40 3.25 -26.10
N GLY A 596 11.24 2.28 -25.22
CA GLY A 596 10.76 0.96 -25.55
C GLY A 596 9.75 0.46 -24.52
N VAL A 597 8.82 -0.37 -24.97
CA VAL A 597 7.82 -1.00 -24.12
C VAL A 597 7.68 -2.47 -24.50
N LYS A 598 7.50 -3.32 -23.50
CA LYS A 598 7.14 -4.73 -23.66
C LYS A 598 6.02 -5.09 -22.70
N THR A 599 4.94 -5.61 -23.21
CA THR A 599 3.88 -6.23 -22.39
C THR A 599 4.23 -7.69 -22.09
N GLY A 600 3.79 -8.14 -20.92
CA GLY A 600 3.85 -9.52 -20.48
C GLY A 600 2.46 -10.04 -20.19
N THR A 601 2.23 -11.31 -20.47
CA THR A 601 0.99 -12.01 -20.14
C THR A 601 1.38 -13.37 -19.59
N MET A 602 0.76 -13.78 -18.50
CA MET A 602 0.91 -15.11 -17.96
C MET A 602 0.15 -16.11 -18.82
N HIS A 603 0.65 -17.33 -18.88
CA HIS A 603 0.09 -18.41 -19.70
C HIS A 603 -1.37 -18.73 -19.40
N ASP A 604 -1.80 -18.52 -18.14
CA ASP A 604 -3.14 -18.79 -17.60
C ASP A 604 -3.99 -17.51 -17.48
N PHE A 605 -3.52 -16.39 -18.01
CA PHE A 605 -4.15 -15.07 -17.87
C PHE A 605 -4.38 -14.63 -16.42
N SER A 606 -3.68 -15.20 -15.44
CA SER A 606 -3.80 -14.84 -14.02
C SER A 606 -3.16 -13.50 -13.69
N GLY A 607 -2.30 -12.99 -14.56
CA GLY A 607 -1.64 -11.71 -14.40
C GLY A 607 -0.94 -11.23 -15.66
N CYS A 608 -0.69 -9.93 -15.70
CA CYS A 608 -0.01 -9.31 -16.82
C CYS A 608 0.84 -8.10 -16.42
N TRP A 609 1.77 -7.75 -17.28
CA TRP A 609 2.72 -6.66 -17.11
C TRP A 609 2.74 -5.69 -18.28
N SER A 610 3.17 -4.47 -18.01
CA SER A 610 3.73 -3.54 -18.98
C SER A 610 5.01 -2.96 -18.40
N LEU A 611 6.14 -3.23 -19.05
CA LEU A 611 7.46 -2.70 -18.69
C LEU A 611 7.97 -1.82 -19.82
N GLY A 612 8.37 -0.60 -19.50
CA GLY A 612 8.89 0.30 -20.50
C GLY A 612 9.79 1.37 -19.89
N TYR A 613 10.47 2.07 -20.77
CA TYR A 613 11.45 3.11 -20.40
C TYR A 613 11.52 4.20 -21.46
N THR A 614 12.02 5.35 -21.04
CA THR A 614 12.51 6.44 -21.88
C THR A 614 14.01 6.60 -21.65
N PRO A 615 14.71 7.59 -22.23
CA PRO A 615 16.11 7.87 -21.88
C PRO A 615 16.34 8.20 -20.41
N ARG A 616 15.30 8.58 -19.64
CA ARG A 616 15.45 9.05 -18.25
C ARG A 616 14.64 8.27 -17.23
N VAL A 617 13.53 7.67 -17.62
CA VAL A 617 12.56 7.09 -16.72
C VAL A 617 12.24 5.65 -17.12
N SER A 618 12.10 4.77 -16.14
CA SER A 618 11.52 3.44 -16.31
C SER A 618 10.23 3.32 -15.52
N CYS A 619 9.27 2.56 -16.08
CA CYS A 619 7.97 2.35 -15.48
C CYS A 619 7.52 0.89 -15.67
N GLY A 620 7.03 0.31 -14.57
CA GLY A 620 6.43 -1.01 -14.55
C GLY A 620 5.00 -0.94 -14.03
N VAL A 621 4.11 -1.68 -14.68
CA VAL A 621 2.72 -1.89 -14.24
C VAL A 621 2.45 -3.38 -14.19
N TRP A 622 1.83 -3.84 -13.13
CA TRP A 622 1.33 -5.20 -12.99
C TRP A 622 -0.17 -5.18 -12.68
N CYS A 623 -0.90 -6.15 -13.26
CA CYS A 623 -2.32 -6.39 -12.99
C CYS A 623 -2.55 -7.87 -12.76
N GLY A 624 -3.36 -8.24 -11.76
CA GLY A 624 -3.64 -9.64 -11.41
C GLY A 624 -4.28 -9.77 -10.02
N PHE A 625 -4.16 -10.95 -9.43
CA PHE A 625 -4.67 -11.21 -8.09
C PHE A 625 -3.53 -11.33 -7.07
N LEU A 626 -3.78 -10.89 -5.82
CA LEU A 626 -2.74 -10.82 -4.78
C LEU A 626 -2.25 -12.21 -4.35
N GLN A 627 -3.15 -13.12 -4.10
CA GLN A 627 -2.81 -14.46 -3.63
C GLN A 627 -2.86 -15.51 -4.73
N GLY A 628 -2.08 -16.60 -4.52
CA GLY A 628 -1.78 -17.75 -5.37
C GLY A 628 -2.93 -18.52 -6.01
N ASP A 629 -4.07 -17.94 -6.11
CA ASP A 629 -5.12 -18.37 -6.99
C ASP A 629 -4.64 -18.13 -8.42
N ASN A 630 -4.24 -19.18 -9.12
CA ASN A 630 -3.99 -19.13 -10.55
C ASN A 630 -5.31 -18.90 -11.32
N ARG A 631 -6.14 -17.97 -10.83
CA ARG A 631 -7.39 -17.60 -11.48
C ARG A 631 -7.09 -16.76 -12.70
N SER A 632 -7.64 -17.15 -13.84
CA SER A 632 -7.64 -16.29 -15.02
C SER A 632 -8.41 -14.99 -14.71
N ILE A 633 -7.91 -13.86 -15.17
CA ILE A 633 -8.65 -12.58 -15.12
C ILE A 633 -9.88 -12.72 -16.02
N TYR A 634 -9.70 -13.11 -17.26
CA TYR A 634 -10.64 -13.64 -18.25
C TYR A 634 -9.81 -14.20 -19.42
N ASP A 635 -10.41 -15.00 -20.26
CA ASP A 635 -9.71 -15.57 -21.43
C ASP A 635 -9.35 -14.48 -22.45
N GLY A 636 -8.04 -14.32 -22.70
CA GLY A 636 -7.54 -13.23 -23.53
C GLY A 636 -7.24 -11.93 -22.77
N ALA A 637 -7.00 -11.99 -21.45
CA ALA A 637 -6.57 -10.84 -20.64
C ALA A 637 -5.10 -10.48 -20.92
N PHE A 638 -4.87 -9.83 -22.07
CA PHE A 638 -3.51 -9.46 -22.46
C PHE A 638 -3.00 -8.21 -21.74
N GLY A 639 -1.69 -8.15 -21.52
CA GLY A 639 -1.03 -6.98 -20.93
C GLY A 639 -1.26 -5.68 -21.70
N LYS A 640 -1.45 -5.76 -23.02
CA LYS A 640 -1.78 -4.60 -23.87
C LYS A 640 -3.14 -3.99 -23.54
N ASP A 641 -4.09 -4.77 -23.01
CA ASP A 641 -5.46 -4.34 -22.75
C ASP A 641 -5.66 -3.91 -21.27
N LEU A 642 -4.81 -4.38 -20.36
CA LEU A 642 -4.90 -4.07 -18.93
C LEU A 642 -3.76 -3.17 -18.43
N ALA A 643 -2.51 -3.64 -18.51
CA ALA A 643 -1.36 -2.95 -17.92
C ALA A 643 -0.88 -1.78 -18.78
N LEU A 644 -0.93 -1.90 -20.11
CA LEU A 644 -0.46 -0.85 -21.04
C LEU A 644 -1.27 0.45 -20.98
N PRO A 645 -2.60 0.46 -20.90
CA PRO A 645 -3.36 1.71 -20.75
C PRO A 645 -2.96 2.51 -19.51
N ILE A 646 -2.72 1.84 -18.38
CA ILE A 646 -2.28 2.44 -17.11
C ILE A 646 -0.87 3.00 -17.26
N TRP A 647 0.03 2.22 -17.82
CA TRP A 647 1.39 2.62 -18.13
C TRP A 647 1.43 3.86 -19.03
N LYS A 648 0.67 3.84 -20.11
CA LYS A 648 0.57 4.92 -21.10
C LYS A 648 0.05 6.21 -20.47
N ALA A 649 -1.01 6.15 -19.67
CA ALA A 649 -1.58 7.30 -18.99
C ALA A 649 -0.56 7.95 -18.04
N ALA A 650 0.11 7.14 -17.21
CA ALA A 650 1.13 7.61 -16.27
C ALA A 650 2.32 8.27 -16.99
N MET A 651 2.85 7.62 -18.02
CA MET A 651 3.98 8.15 -18.79
C MET A 651 3.61 9.42 -19.58
N SER A 652 2.40 9.49 -20.17
CA SER A 652 1.96 10.67 -20.93
C SER A 652 1.74 11.90 -20.06
N ALA A 653 1.56 11.73 -18.76
CA ALA A 653 1.39 12.82 -17.81
C ALA A 653 2.72 13.45 -17.35
N LEU A 654 3.86 12.84 -17.70
CA LEU A 654 5.16 13.39 -17.38
C LEU A 654 5.49 14.63 -18.25
N ALA A 655 6.31 15.50 -17.73
CA ALA A 655 6.89 16.60 -18.49
C ALA A 655 7.72 16.07 -19.68
N LYS A 656 7.77 16.85 -20.77
CA LYS A 656 8.40 16.42 -22.02
C LYS A 656 9.87 16.03 -21.87
N ASP A 657 10.60 16.67 -20.98
CA ASP A 657 12.02 16.39 -20.70
C ASP A 657 12.28 14.99 -20.14
N TYR A 658 11.27 14.33 -19.56
CA TYR A 658 11.33 12.92 -19.14
C TYR A 658 11.06 11.93 -20.28
N LEU A 659 10.33 12.37 -21.30
CA LEU A 659 9.95 11.54 -22.44
C LEU A 659 10.93 11.68 -23.60
N GLN A 660 11.58 12.83 -23.69
CA GLN A 660 12.51 13.20 -24.75
C GLN A 660 13.96 12.90 -24.38
N GLY A 661 14.75 12.71 -25.37
CA GLY A 661 16.17 12.43 -25.27
C GLY A 661 16.55 11.41 -26.33
N ASP A 662 17.83 11.28 -26.59
CA ASP A 662 18.32 10.36 -27.60
C ASP A 662 19.07 9.20 -26.94
N ILE A 663 18.66 7.99 -27.24
CA ILE A 663 19.42 6.78 -26.90
C ILE A 663 20.39 6.56 -28.06
N ARG A 664 21.59 7.07 -27.88
CA ARG A 664 22.60 7.11 -28.94
C ARG A 664 23.08 5.73 -29.33
N ARG A 665 23.19 5.51 -30.64
CA ARG A 665 23.82 4.33 -31.20
C ARG A 665 25.31 4.34 -30.84
N PRO A 666 25.84 3.32 -30.16
CA PRO A 666 27.25 3.23 -29.84
C PRO A 666 28.08 2.95 -31.10
N ALA A 667 29.35 3.34 -31.09
CA ALA A 667 30.27 3.08 -32.21
C ALA A 667 30.48 1.57 -32.48
N SER A 668 30.20 0.72 -31.50
CA SER A 668 30.24 -0.73 -31.62
C SER A 668 29.07 -1.33 -32.40
N VAL A 669 28.13 -0.49 -32.91
CA VAL A 669 26.93 -0.92 -33.66
C VAL A 669 26.90 -0.29 -35.05
N VAL A 670 26.76 -1.10 -36.06
CA VAL A 670 26.51 -0.70 -37.46
C VAL A 670 25.07 -0.94 -37.87
N GLU A 671 24.56 -0.10 -38.74
CA GLU A 671 23.23 -0.21 -39.34
C GLU A 671 23.38 -0.71 -40.76
N ILE A 672 22.60 -1.74 -41.11
CA ILE A 672 22.51 -2.26 -42.47
C ILE A 672 21.06 -2.45 -42.90
N ASP A 673 20.81 -2.43 -44.19
CA ASP A 673 19.50 -2.76 -44.74
C ASP A 673 19.34 -4.29 -44.80
N VAL A 674 18.30 -4.79 -44.13
CA VAL A 674 17.94 -6.22 -44.14
C VAL A 674 16.54 -6.41 -44.69
N CYS A 675 16.30 -7.62 -45.22
CA CYS A 675 14.98 -8.06 -45.56
C CYS A 675 14.23 -8.44 -44.27
N ARG A 676 13.09 -7.80 -44.00
CA ARG A 676 12.26 -8.04 -42.81
C ARG A 676 11.78 -9.49 -42.73
N VAL A 677 11.63 -10.19 -43.89
CA VAL A 677 11.16 -11.57 -43.95
C VAL A 677 12.26 -12.54 -43.58
N SER A 678 13.47 -12.38 -44.18
CA SER A 678 14.55 -13.34 -44.00
C SER A 678 15.59 -12.94 -42.94
N GLY A 679 15.60 -11.68 -42.46
CA GLY A 679 16.69 -11.18 -41.63
C GLY A 679 18.03 -10.99 -42.32
N GLN A 680 18.15 -11.39 -43.59
CA GLN A 680 19.37 -11.32 -44.39
C GLN A 680 19.53 -9.93 -45.04
N ARG A 681 20.71 -9.62 -45.59
CA ARG A 681 20.96 -8.33 -46.26
C ARG A 681 19.95 -8.11 -47.39
N ALA A 682 19.31 -6.98 -47.39
CA ALA A 682 18.27 -6.67 -48.37
C ALA A 682 18.84 -6.56 -49.78
N SER A 683 18.09 -7.07 -50.73
CA SER A 683 18.27 -6.84 -52.19
C SER A 683 17.26 -5.81 -52.67
N GLN A 684 17.44 -5.34 -53.90
CA GLN A 684 16.48 -4.43 -54.54
C GLN A 684 15.10 -5.11 -54.79
N TYR A 685 15.01 -6.43 -54.73
CA TYR A 685 13.82 -7.22 -54.93
C TYR A 685 13.08 -7.58 -53.63
N CYS A 686 13.51 -7.10 -52.48
CA CYS A 686 12.84 -7.37 -51.20
C CYS A 686 11.52 -6.62 -51.05
N TYR A 687 10.49 -7.24 -51.60
CA TYR A 687 9.10 -6.82 -51.45
C TYR A 687 8.25 -7.97 -50.94
N GLU A 688 7.23 -7.69 -50.17
CA GLU A 688 6.22 -8.66 -49.71
C GLU A 688 4.82 -8.23 -50.21
N THR A 689 4.00 -9.24 -50.53
CA THR A 689 2.59 -8.98 -50.83
C THR A 689 1.79 -8.94 -49.55
N ILE A 690 1.11 -7.81 -49.30
CA ILE A 690 0.21 -7.66 -48.15
C ILE A 690 -1.19 -7.36 -48.66
N GLU A 691 -2.21 -7.67 -47.88
CA GLU A 691 -3.58 -7.21 -48.16
C GLU A 691 -3.69 -5.76 -47.73
N ASP A 692 -4.16 -4.89 -48.60
CA ASP A 692 -4.44 -3.48 -48.29
C ASP A 692 -5.63 -3.40 -47.32
N PRO A 693 -5.46 -2.85 -46.13
CA PRO A 693 -6.52 -2.82 -45.11
C PRO A 693 -7.79 -2.05 -45.53
N GLN A 694 -7.67 -1.18 -46.52
CA GLN A 694 -8.79 -0.36 -46.98
C GLN A 694 -9.57 -1.01 -48.15
N THR A 695 -8.86 -1.71 -49.03
CA THR A 695 -9.44 -2.25 -50.28
C THR A 695 -9.57 -3.76 -50.29
N GLY A 696 -8.88 -4.48 -49.37
CA GLY A 696 -8.77 -5.95 -49.37
C GLY A 696 -7.97 -6.52 -50.54
N LEU A 697 -7.35 -5.68 -51.39
CA LEU A 697 -6.60 -6.09 -52.57
C LEU A 697 -5.10 -6.33 -52.21
N PRO A 698 -4.45 -7.24 -52.92
CA PRO A 698 -3.02 -7.45 -52.77
C PRO A 698 -2.23 -6.20 -53.14
N LYS A 699 -1.29 -5.78 -52.25
CA LYS A 699 -0.41 -4.64 -52.46
C LYS A 699 1.04 -5.02 -52.15
N LEU A 700 1.95 -4.56 -53.00
CA LEU A 700 3.38 -4.70 -52.72
C LEU A 700 3.81 -3.72 -51.63
N ARG A 701 4.45 -4.25 -50.60
CA ARG A 701 5.08 -3.47 -49.56
C ARG A 701 6.61 -3.71 -49.62
N ASP A 702 7.38 -2.64 -49.47
CA ASP A 702 8.84 -2.74 -49.31
C ASP A 702 9.17 -3.53 -48.05
N ALA A 703 9.85 -4.66 -48.21
CA ALA A 703 10.28 -5.52 -47.14
C ALA A 703 11.68 -5.17 -46.58
N ARG A 704 12.30 -4.12 -47.09
CA ARG A 704 13.58 -3.62 -46.60
C ARG A 704 13.34 -2.88 -45.28
N SER A 705 14.22 -3.12 -44.30
CA SER A 705 14.21 -2.46 -42.99
C SER A 705 15.62 -2.26 -42.49
N LYS A 706 15.80 -1.23 -41.65
CA LYS A 706 17.06 -0.99 -40.95
C LYS A 706 17.21 -2.01 -39.82
N GLU A 707 18.40 -2.61 -39.70
CA GLU A 707 18.76 -3.52 -38.63
C GLU A 707 20.16 -3.18 -38.08
N PHE A 708 20.35 -3.45 -36.80
CA PHE A 708 21.51 -3.01 -36.04
C PHE A 708 22.35 -4.23 -35.61
N PHE A 709 23.58 -4.26 -36.05
CA PHE A 709 24.52 -5.35 -35.80
C PHE A 709 25.71 -4.86 -34.98
N ARG A 710 26.20 -5.72 -34.11
CA ARG A 710 27.54 -5.51 -33.53
C ARG A 710 28.58 -5.50 -34.63
N VAL A 711 29.51 -4.55 -34.57
CA VAL A 711 30.65 -4.51 -35.50
C VAL A 711 31.36 -5.85 -35.57
N GLY A 712 31.53 -6.39 -36.79
CA GLY A 712 32.09 -7.70 -37.06
C GLY A 712 31.07 -8.80 -37.22
N THR A 713 29.79 -8.61 -36.89
CA THR A 713 28.69 -9.59 -37.08
C THR A 713 27.74 -9.22 -38.23
N GLU A 714 28.00 -8.10 -38.94
CA GLU A 714 27.15 -7.56 -40.00
C GLU A 714 27.31 -8.27 -41.35
N ARG A 715 28.21 -9.28 -41.42
CA ARG A 715 28.45 -10.06 -42.61
C ARG A 715 27.39 -11.15 -42.77
N VAL A 716 26.18 -10.69 -43.13
CA VAL A 716 25.06 -11.61 -43.41
C VAL A 716 24.88 -11.83 -44.91
N PRO A 717 24.45 -13.04 -45.35
CA PRO A 717 24.16 -13.32 -46.74
C PRO A 717 23.12 -12.36 -47.34
N THR A 718 23.14 -12.17 -48.65
CA THR A 718 22.06 -11.45 -49.34
C THR A 718 20.80 -12.30 -49.34
N CYS A 719 19.64 -11.66 -49.23
CA CYS A 719 18.33 -12.31 -49.14
C CYS A 719 18.11 -13.30 -50.27
N ALA A 720 18.02 -14.58 -49.95
CA ALA A 720 17.78 -15.65 -50.86
C ALA A 720 16.29 -15.78 -51.24
N ILE A 721 15.38 -15.32 -50.36
CA ILE A 721 13.93 -15.39 -50.59
C ILE A 721 13.49 -14.53 -51.78
N HIS A 722 14.10 -13.35 -51.93
CA HIS A 722 13.75 -12.39 -52.99
C HIS A 722 14.87 -12.28 -54.05
N SER A 723 15.45 -13.39 -54.45
CA SER A 723 16.52 -13.41 -55.43
C SER A 723 16.06 -13.45 -56.90
N GLY A 724 14.79 -13.75 -57.15
CA GLY A 724 14.27 -14.05 -58.48
C GLY A 724 13.49 -12.90 -59.18
N GLY A 725 13.47 -11.70 -58.63
CA GLY A 725 12.70 -10.56 -59.16
C GLY A 725 11.56 -10.09 -58.22
N LEU A 726 10.74 -9.14 -58.72
CA LEU A 726 9.59 -8.65 -57.95
C LEU A 726 8.48 -9.71 -57.89
N PRO A 727 7.80 -9.89 -56.76
CA PRO A 727 6.64 -10.78 -56.65
C PRO A 727 5.55 -10.36 -57.64
N ASP A 728 4.94 -11.35 -58.34
CA ASP A 728 3.78 -11.07 -59.19
C ASP A 728 2.54 -10.93 -58.33
N VAL A 729 2.02 -9.68 -58.28
CA VAL A 729 0.84 -9.30 -57.48
C VAL A 729 -0.40 -10.07 -57.91
N ASN A 730 -0.48 -10.51 -59.16
CA ASN A 730 -1.63 -11.21 -59.75
C ASN A 730 -1.63 -12.72 -59.54
N SER A 731 -0.51 -13.31 -59.07
CA SER A 731 -0.40 -14.77 -58.95
C SER A 731 -1.14 -15.37 -57.78
N GLY A 732 -1.61 -14.56 -56.79
CA GLY A 732 -2.28 -15.04 -55.57
C GLY A 732 -1.42 -15.92 -54.68
N LYS A 733 -0.14 -16.15 -55.03
CA LYS A 733 0.81 -16.91 -54.23
C LYS A 733 1.63 -15.97 -53.38
N ASN A 734 1.50 -16.08 -52.07
CA ASN A 734 2.44 -15.47 -51.14
C ASN A 734 3.84 -16.09 -51.34
N SER A 735 4.82 -15.25 -51.67
CA SER A 735 6.22 -15.68 -51.79
C SER A 735 6.80 -16.39 -50.55
N SER A 736 6.10 -16.33 -49.44
CA SER A 736 6.41 -17.06 -48.19
C SER A 736 6.03 -18.56 -48.25
N GLN A 737 5.16 -19.00 -49.22
CA GLN A 737 4.81 -20.42 -49.39
C GLN A 737 5.77 -21.16 -50.32
N ASP A 738 6.48 -20.45 -51.20
CA ASP A 738 7.40 -21.11 -52.14
C ASP A 738 8.79 -21.49 -51.51
N VAL A 739 9.09 -21.01 -50.27
CA VAL A 739 10.30 -21.41 -49.56
C VAL A 739 10.21 -22.84 -48.99
N ALA A 740 9.02 -23.38 -48.84
CA ALA A 740 8.77 -24.75 -48.40
C ALA A 740 9.15 -25.80 -49.42
N SER A 741 9.50 -25.43 -50.69
CA SER A 741 9.79 -26.40 -51.76
C SER A 741 11.25 -26.65 -52.04
N LEU A 742 12.18 -25.97 -51.33
CA LEU A 742 13.62 -26.15 -51.62
C LEU A 742 14.33 -27.17 -50.74
N ASP A 743 13.69 -27.85 -49.80
CA ASP A 743 14.18 -29.10 -49.17
C ASP A 743 13.03 -29.89 -48.56
N ALA A 744 12.07 -30.30 -49.37
CA ALA A 744 11.14 -31.33 -48.97
C ALA A 744 11.85 -32.69 -48.99
N ILE A 745 12.73 -32.91 -48.04
CA ILE A 745 12.92 -34.24 -47.53
C ILE A 745 11.61 -34.59 -46.84
N PRO A 746 10.88 -35.63 -47.22
CA PRO A 746 9.66 -36.03 -46.55
C PRO A 746 9.99 -36.31 -45.09
N VAL A 747 9.72 -35.38 -44.22
CA VAL A 747 9.76 -35.63 -42.77
C VAL A 747 8.62 -36.61 -42.54
N ARG A 748 8.91 -37.87 -42.45
CA ARG A 748 8.01 -38.83 -41.80
C ARG A 748 7.61 -38.19 -40.47
N PRO A 749 6.34 -38.24 -40.11
CA PRO A 749 5.96 -37.84 -38.74
C PRO A 749 6.87 -38.65 -37.80
N LYS A 750 7.75 -37.99 -37.10
CA LYS A 750 8.49 -38.62 -36.03
C LYS A 750 7.45 -39.11 -35.06
N GLU A 751 7.33 -40.40 -34.89
CA GLU A 751 6.58 -40.97 -33.78
C GLU A 751 6.95 -40.19 -32.52
N PRO A 752 6.00 -39.86 -31.66
CA PRO A 752 6.28 -39.19 -30.42
C PRO A 752 7.37 -39.99 -29.72
N ILE A 753 8.50 -39.35 -29.41
CA ILE A 753 9.58 -39.97 -28.64
C ILE A 753 8.94 -40.27 -27.29
N LEU A 754 8.55 -41.49 -27.04
CA LEU A 754 8.23 -42.02 -25.74
C LEU A 754 9.50 -41.88 -24.92
N LEU A 755 9.60 -40.78 -24.17
CA LEU A 755 10.62 -40.60 -23.15
C LEU A 755 10.56 -41.84 -22.23
N GLY A 756 11.71 -42.49 -22.08
CA GLY A 756 11.89 -43.68 -21.26
C GLY A 756 11.37 -43.42 -19.85
N LYS A 757 11.01 -44.50 -19.18
CA LYS A 757 10.40 -44.51 -17.83
C LYS A 757 10.88 -43.37 -16.94
N ASP A 758 9.92 -42.58 -16.48
CA ASP A 758 10.12 -41.53 -15.51
C ASP A 758 10.90 -42.05 -14.28
N PRO A 759 12.08 -41.51 -13.97
CA PRO A 759 12.88 -41.98 -12.83
C PRO A 759 12.24 -41.67 -11.47
N TYR A 760 11.10 -41.00 -11.43
CA TYR A 760 10.37 -40.62 -10.23
C TYR A 760 8.99 -41.29 -10.06
N GLN A 761 8.69 -42.38 -10.80
CA GLN A 761 7.58 -43.24 -10.46
C GLN A 761 7.90 -43.99 -9.16
N SER A 762 7.56 -43.42 -8.02
CA SER A 762 7.42 -44.19 -6.81
C SER A 762 6.20 -45.10 -6.95
N GLU A 763 6.46 -46.43 -6.80
CA GLU A 763 5.40 -47.43 -6.73
C GLU A 763 4.36 -47.03 -5.67
N THR A 764 3.12 -46.83 -6.07
CA THR A 764 1.99 -46.69 -5.15
C THR A 764 1.75 -48.05 -4.48
N PRO A 765 1.79 -48.15 -3.16
CA PRO A 765 1.35 -49.35 -2.47
C PRO A 765 -0.16 -49.57 -2.68
N LYS A 766 -0.51 -50.74 -3.12
CA LYS A 766 -1.93 -51.17 -3.19
C LYS A 766 -2.52 -51.31 -1.80
N GLY A 767 -3.61 -50.60 -1.56
CA GLY A 767 -4.69 -50.97 -0.64
C GLY A 767 -4.40 -50.83 0.85
N GLY A 768 -4.71 -49.71 1.44
CA GLY A 768 -4.93 -49.51 2.88
C GLY A 768 -6.01 -48.46 3.10
N LYS A 769 -6.96 -48.79 3.95
CA LYS A 769 -8.10 -47.95 4.28
C LYS A 769 -7.69 -46.58 4.76
N VAL A 770 -8.44 -45.57 4.29
CA VAL A 770 -8.39 -44.20 4.78
C VAL A 770 -9.04 -44.20 6.16
N GLU A 771 -8.27 -43.87 7.19
CA GLU A 771 -8.74 -43.33 8.45
C GLU A 771 -8.45 -41.83 8.46
N ASP A 772 -9.47 -41.07 8.83
CA ASP A 772 -9.45 -39.60 8.87
C ASP A 772 -8.48 -39.10 9.95
N ASP A 773 -7.46 -38.36 9.57
CA ASP A 773 -6.62 -37.56 10.47
C ASP A 773 -6.78 -36.08 10.19
N GLU A 774 -7.80 -35.47 10.82
CA GLU A 774 -7.99 -34.02 10.98
C GLU A 774 -7.12 -33.45 12.12
N ALA A 775 -5.83 -33.68 12.15
CA ALA A 775 -5.03 -33.25 13.32
C ALA A 775 -3.72 -32.50 13.04
N GLU A 776 -3.32 -32.21 11.80
CA GLU A 776 -2.01 -31.56 11.54
C GLU A 776 -2.04 -30.11 11.03
N GLU A 777 -3.18 -29.51 10.72
CA GLU A 777 -3.22 -28.08 10.33
C GLU A 777 -3.13 -27.11 11.52
N GLY A 778 -3.28 -27.57 12.75
CA GLY A 778 -3.20 -26.71 13.95
C GLY A 778 -1.80 -26.40 14.46
N ALA A 779 -0.75 -27.07 13.97
CA ALA A 779 0.62 -26.93 14.50
C ALA A 779 1.45 -25.84 13.79
N PHE A 780 1.12 -25.50 12.56
CA PHE A 780 1.87 -24.49 11.81
C PHE A 780 1.58 -23.07 12.25
N PHE A 781 0.36 -22.77 12.70
CA PHE A 781 -0.01 -21.43 13.18
C PHE A 781 0.45 -21.09 14.59
N ARG A 782 0.76 -22.11 15.45
CA ARG A 782 1.31 -21.87 16.79
C ARG A 782 2.81 -21.60 16.84
N SER A 783 3.51 -21.83 15.74
CA SER A 783 4.96 -21.57 15.64
C SER A 783 5.27 -20.11 15.31
N MET A 784 4.33 -19.32 14.81
CA MET A 784 4.56 -17.91 14.48
C MET A 784 4.29 -16.92 15.63
N GLU A 785 3.58 -17.32 16.66
CA GLU A 785 3.35 -16.46 17.83
C GLU A 785 4.53 -16.40 18.82
N ASN A 786 5.46 -17.34 18.76
CA ASN A 786 6.61 -17.41 19.69
C ASN A 786 7.92 -16.83 19.15
N THR A 787 7.92 -16.17 17.97
CA THR A 787 9.16 -15.61 17.37
C THR A 787 9.25 -14.08 17.47
N VAL A 788 8.33 -13.42 18.15
CA VAL A 788 8.32 -11.95 18.29
C VAL A 788 8.97 -11.45 19.58
N ASP A 789 9.36 -12.35 20.50
CA ASP A 789 9.88 -11.95 21.82
C ASP A 789 11.41 -12.01 21.98
N THR A 790 12.19 -12.16 20.93
CA THR A 790 13.66 -12.10 21.04
C THR A 790 14.29 -11.30 19.92
N LEU A 791 14.19 -9.99 19.99
CA LEU A 791 15.15 -9.05 19.40
C LEU A 791 15.13 -7.74 20.21
N ASP A 792 15.70 -7.81 21.41
CA ASP A 792 16.33 -6.68 22.07
C ASP A 792 17.78 -6.59 21.54
N LEU A 793 18.04 -5.56 20.73
CA LEU A 793 19.30 -4.80 20.67
C LEU A 793 19.14 -3.70 19.62
#